data_293ad34e85aea5b8b44add62aabecdb5
#
_entry.id   293ad34e85aea5b8b44add62aabecdb5
#
_cell.length_a   1.000
_cell.length_b   1.000
_cell.length_c   1.000
_cell.angle_alpha   90.00
_cell.angle_beta   90.00
_cell.angle_gamma   90.00
#
_symmetry.space_group_name_H-M   'P 1'
#
loop_
_entity.id
_entity.type
_entity.pdbx_description
1 polymer ?
#
loop_
_entity_poly.entity_id
_entity_poly.type
_entity_poly.pdbx_seq_one_letter_code
_entity_poly.pdbx_strand_id
1 'polypeptide(L)'
;MSRTTSEAAAGLDPTVLSNQLFELWNQKDLQMLRVATLQGFSKLSDPLEALLTILESCPGKQKGRTHTLGHHVLMEFQTWIKEHPQVNLHSLSKQQAVALQKRALALLTDNQPTFVDGLVNIYQLSSLDPATLRLHIKELQAFGCYKMAAVLSTKLEIQTELDMEEICVPLILQDKLALAESFVTGHKHLERQLVALLDSWCHPNFSVEEIRRRFPSLSLSKNCVSQTQPKMLIRHIARLVEKFKIDQALCPNALHKRRLDSLRFLMYKRFVEKSMTEENWCDHVQYVVADDLELQIQLVEILTKYSGVRKAAQWSLRYNVPRYRLPFGVWETQQSLPPHLQQICMSNSGQTEGWVPSQSHCQKFYQVPLTRDKVHFVDTPESLQPCRSIVLKDGVTVGLDMEWQPTFGCILSQRVSLIQLAVSDQVFLLDLCATGFCQHPDTIRFIRDLFSERNILKLGYGTAGDLKCLSATWDQLLEEPLKMEGMLDLLSIHQKIQRSKINQPQNGPREVLVGENCAEKGLSLLVQQVLGRPLDKTEQMSNWEKRPLRISQIRYAVADAYCLLHVYSVLSSNPTCFGLPADLRSISSSQSETSKEKKQKGKQAKEALGKEECQGAQRGSPPCSDTEKGLLCGEKASEDIPPLPPQQLRVVCDNMLQGLGRYLRCLGVDVVMLENTDDHRVAAKHSLKVVSYSRVGSRSKVCVPRWARVAACPSTARKRPETRLFGSSDTSTSNPLPAIYSAAVRVRLK
;
A
#
# COMPACT_ATOMS: atom_id res chain seq x y z
N MET A 1 -9.06 -87.59 -9.08
CA MET A 1 -9.67 -86.46 -8.32
C MET A 1 -8.59 -85.63 -7.73
N SER A 2 -8.09 -84.63 -8.43
CA SER A 2 -7.14 -83.65 -7.95
C SER A 2 -7.85 -82.28 -7.88
N ARG A 3 -8.08 -81.87 -6.66
CA ARG A 3 -8.57 -80.53 -6.36
C ARG A 3 -7.43 -79.51 -6.60
N THR A 4 -7.49 -78.73 -7.65
CA THR A 4 -6.73 -77.53 -7.83
C THR A 4 -7.42 -76.44 -7.03
N THR A 5 -6.90 -76.14 -5.88
CA THR A 5 -7.18 -74.91 -5.13
C THR A 5 -6.58 -73.73 -5.91
N SER A 6 -7.44 -72.89 -6.46
CA SER A 6 -7.06 -71.57 -6.99
C SER A 6 -6.63 -70.71 -5.83
N GLU A 7 -5.33 -70.57 -5.62
CA GLU A 7 -4.78 -69.47 -4.81
C GLU A 7 -5.03 -68.17 -5.58
N ALA A 8 -6.05 -67.42 -5.16
CA ALA A 8 -6.18 -66.04 -5.54
C ALA A 8 -4.92 -65.29 -5.05
N ALA A 9 -4.15 -64.74 -5.97
CA ALA A 9 -2.97 -63.95 -5.66
C ALA A 9 -3.39 -62.79 -4.71
N ALA A 10 -3.05 -62.94 -3.43
CA ALA A 10 -3.29 -61.92 -2.43
C ALA A 10 -2.43 -60.70 -2.82
N GLY A 11 -3.07 -59.58 -3.17
CA GLY A 11 -2.39 -58.32 -3.46
C GLY A 11 -1.57 -57.85 -2.26
N LEU A 12 -0.63 -56.95 -2.50
CA LEU A 12 0.19 -56.35 -1.44
C LEU A 12 -0.69 -55.64 -0.39
N ASP A 13 -0.43 -55.90 0.90
CA ASP A 13 -1.15 -55.21 1.99
C ASP A 13 -0.73 -53.73 2.06
N PRO A 14 -1.67 -52.80 2.00
CA PRO A 14 -1.40 -51.35 2.11
C PRO A 14 -0.61 -50.95 3.36
N THR A 15 -0.78 -51.66 4.48
CA THR A 15 -0.08 -51.40 5.75
C THR A 15 1.41 -51.73 5.66
N VAL A 16 1.74 -52.83 4.97
CA VAL A 16 3.14 -53.23 4.74
C VAL A 16 3.83 -52.21 3.84
N LEU A 17 3.16 -51.76 2.77
CA LEU A 17 3.68 -50.69 1.90
C LEU A 17 3.88 -49.37 2.68
N SER A 18 2.92 -48.97 3.51
CA SER A 18 3.00 -47.76 4.32
C SER A 18 4.23 -47.78 5.25
N ASN A 19 4.49 -48.90 5.93
CA ASN A 19 5.65 -49.05 6.81
C ASN A 19 6.95 -48.96 6.04
N GLN A 20 7.07 -49.61 4.89
CA GLN A 20 8.23 -49.53 4.01
C GLN A 20 8.47 -48.07 3.55
N LEU A 21 7.44 -47.35 3.13
CA LEU A 21 7.57 -45.94 2.71
C LEU A 21 7.95 -45.04 3.88
N PHE A 22 7.48 -45.32 5.08
CA PHE A 22 7.87 -44.56 6.28
C PHE A 22 9.32 -44.77 6.64
N GLU A 23 9.89 -45.98 6.54
CA GLU A 23 11.29 -46.26 6.76
C GLU A 23 12.21 -45.49 5.78
N LEU A 24 11.87 -45.58 4.46
CA LEU A 24 12.60 -44.85 3.41
C LEU A 24 12.53 -43.33 3.60
N TRP A 25 11.36 -42.85 4.04
CA TRP A 25 11.19 -41.43 4.38
C TRP A 25 12.11 -41.00 5.53
N ASN A 26 12.26 -41.81 6.57
CA ASN A 26 13.12 -41.53 7.70
C ASN A 26 14.60 -41.57 7.31
N GLN A 27 14.98 -42.47 6.39
CA GLN A 27 16.32 -42.58 5.82
C GLN A 27 16.67 -41.44 4.87
N LYS A 28 15.67 -40.59 4.48
CA LYS A 28 15.77 -39.49 3.52
C LYS A 28 16.15 -39.93 2.10
N ASP A 29 15.93 -41.18 1.75
CA ASP A 29 16.13 -41.70 0.40
C ASP A 29 14.88 -41.44 -0.47
N LEU A 30 14.83 -40.27 -1.07
CA LEU A 30 13.69 -39.84 -1.90
C LEU A 30 13.63 -40.61 -3.23
N GLN A 31 14.75 -41.10 -3.75
CA GLN A 31 14.75 -41.87 -5.00
C GLN A 31 14.18 -43.28 -4.79
N MET A 32 14.65 -43.99 -3.76
CA MET A 32 14.08 -45.29 -3.42
C MET A 32 12.62 -45.18 -2.96
N LEU A 33 12.27 -44.11 -2.24
CA LEU A 33 10.89 -43.82 -1.85
C LEU A 33 9.99 -43.74 -3.08
N ARG A 34 10.41 -42.99 -4.11
CA ARG A 34 9.64 -42.87 -5.37
C ARG A 34 9.49 -44.20 -6.06
N VAL A 35 10.56 -44.95 -6.24
CA VAL A 35 10.54 -46.25 -6.89
C VAL A 35 9.64 -47.26 -6.13
N ALA A 36 9.79 -47.33 -4.82
CA ALA A 36 8.98 -48.20 -3.96
C ALA A 36 7.49 -47.83 -4.01
N THR A 37 7.19 -46.52 -4.06
CA THR A 37 5.81 -46.04 -4.15
C THR A 37 5.14 -46.45 -5.48
N LEU A 38 5.80 -46.20 -6.61
CA LEU A 38 5.27 -46.55 -7.93
C LEU A 38 5.12 -48.08 -8.13
N GLN A 39 6.11 -48.86 -7.70
CA GLN A 39 6.05 -50.32 -7.75
C GLN A 39 5.01 -50.90 -6.79
N GLY A 40 4.86 -50.24 -5.63
CA GLY A 40 3.86 -50.64 -4.64
C GLY A 40 2.45 -50.51 -5.17
N PHE A 41 2.09 -49.37 -5.80
CA PHE A 41 0.75 -49.14 -6.35
C PHE A 41 0.35 -50.16 -7.39
N SER A 42 1.28 -50.62 -8.22
CA SER A 42 1.01 -51.66 -9.25
C SER A 42 0.74 -53.05 -8.67
N LYS A 43 1.05 -53.29 -7.39
CA LYS A 43 0.83 -54.58 -6.70
C LYS A 43 -0.39 -54.60 -5.78
N LEU A 44 -1.06 -53.42 -5.61
CA LEU A 44 -2.26 -53.34 -4.76
C LEU A 44 -3.50 -53.84 -5.50
N SER A 45 -4.37 -54.52 -4.77
CA SER A 45 -5.64 -55.00 -5.32
C SER A 45 -6.64 -53.86 -5.57
N ASP A 46 -6.74 -52.89 -4.65
CA ASP A 46 -7.52 -51.68 -4.78
C ASP A 46 -6.63 -50.48 -4.50
N PRO A 47 -6.03 -49.86 -5.53
CA PRO A 47 -5.11 -48.73 -5.35
C PRO A 47 -5.78 -47.49 -4.77
N LEU A 48 -7.09 -47.25 -5.02
CA LEU A 48 -7.80 -46.08 -4.49
C LEU A 48 -8.06 -46.20 -2.99
N GLU A 49 -8.53 -47.37 -2.52
CA GLU A 49 -8.69 -47.60 -1.09
C GLU A 49 -7.36 -47.66 -0.34
N ALA A 50 -6.36 -48.32 -0.92
CA ALA A 50 -5.03 -48.44 -0.36
C ALA A 50 -4.33 -47.09 -0.21
N LEU A 51 -4.49 -46.16 -1.18
CA LEU A 51 -3.96 -44.81 -1.06
C LEU A 51 -4.48 -44.07 0.20
N LEU A 52 -5.80 -44.15 0.45
CA LEU A 52 -6.37 -43.52 1.66
C LEU A 52 -5.82 -44.14 2.94
N THR A 53 -5.72 -45.49 2.98
CA THR A 53 -5.16 -46.20 4.12
C THR A 53 -3.71 -45.79 4.41
N ILE A 54 -2.91 -45.64 3.35
CA ILE A 54 -1.52 -45.14 3.46
C ILE A 54 -1.52 -43.68 3.94
N LEU A 55 -2.35 -42.79 3.39
CA LEU A 55 -2.40 -41.37 3.78
C LEU A 55 -2.89 -41.18 5.22
N GLU A 56 -3.86 -41.98 5.68
CA GLU A 56 -4.37 -41.99 7.07
C GLU A 56 -3.27 -42.38 8.08
N SER A 57 -2.38 -43.32 7.68
CA SER A 57 -1.23 -43.74 8.52
C SER A 57 -0.01 -42.84 8.45
N CYS A 58 0.03 -41.87 7.50
CA CYS A 58 1.19 -40.99 7.34
C CYS A 58 1.35 -40.02 8.52
N PRO A 59 2.61 -39.81 9.01
CA PRO A 59 2.85 -38.85 10.06
C PRO A 59 2.61 -37.43 9.59
N GLY A 60 2.15 -36.56 10.50
CA GLY A 60 1.97 -35.14 10.27
C GLY A 60 3.28 -34.42 9.91
N LYS A 61 3.24 -33.11 9.77
CA LYS A 61 4.37 -32.28 9.36
C LYS A 61 5.55 -32.39 10.35
N GLN A 62 6.69 -32.89 9.89
CA GLN A 62 7.91 -33.03 10.68
C GLN A 62 8.75 -31.75 10.64
N LYS A 63 9.42 -31.42 11.76
CA LYS A 63 10.30 -30.26 11.86
C LYS A 63 11.47 -30.38 10.89
N GLY A 64 11.73 -29.32 10.10
CA GLY A 64 12.82 -29.29 9.12
C GLY A 64 12.49 -29.90 7.76
N ARG A 65 11.25 -30.34 7.50
CA ARG A 65 10.80 -30.81 6.18
C ARG A 65 9.80 -29.83 5.56
N THR A 66 9.91 -29.63 4.26
CA THR A 66 9.01 -28.77 3.47
C THR A 66 7.67 -29.43 3.22
N HIS A 67 7.67 -30.75 3.01
CA HIS A 67 6.49 -31.56 2.70
C HIS A 67 6.35 -32.74 3.70
N THR A 68 5.16 -33.31 3.77
CA THR A 68 4.90 -34.55 4.55
C THR A 68 5.12 -35.78 3.67
N LEU A 69 5.29 -36.96 4.28
CA LEU A 69 5.31 -38.23 3.54
C LEU A 69 4.04 -38.40 2.70
N GLY A 70 2.86 -38.14 3.29
CA GLY A 70 1.61 -38.22 2.58
C GLY A 70 1.51 -37.31 1.33
N HIS A 71 2.14 -36.13 1.39
CA HIS A 71 2.22 -35.26 0.21
C HIS A 71 3.05 -35.92 -0.92
N HIS A 72 4.21 -36.51 -0.59
CA HIS A 72 5.01 -37.24 -1.59
C HIS A 72 4.27 -38.43 -2.19
N VAL A 73 3.67 -39.26 -1.34
CA VAL A 73 2.90 -40.42 -1.78
C VAL A 73 1.77 -39.98 -2.73
N LEU A 74 1.02 -38.94 -2.39
CA LEU A 74 -0.06 -38.44 -3.23
C LEU A 74 0.43 -37.93 -4.58
N MET A 75 1.58 -37.20 -4.60
CA MET A 75 2.16 -36.71 -5.85
C MET A 75 2.61 -37.82 -6.79
N GLU A 76 3.24 -38.86 -6.23
CA GLU A 76 3.63 -40.03 -7.03
C GLU A 76 2.41 -40.80 -7.49
N PHE A 77 1.35 -40.93 -6.68
CA PHE A 77 0.10 -41.51 -7.11
C PHE A 77 -0.57 -40.76 -8.24
N GLN A 78 -0.54 -39.42 -8.20
CA GLN A 78 -1.05 -38.60 -9.31
C GLN A 78 -0.30 -38.83 -10.62
N THR A 79 0.98 -39.16 -10.55
CA THR A 79 1.81 -39.49 -11.72
C THR A 79 1.43 -40.89 -12.20
N TRP A 80 1.34 -41.86 -11.30
CA TRP A 80 1.03 -43.26 -11.57
C TRP A 80 -0.37 -43.45 -12.19
N ILE A 81 -1.39 -42.76 -11.64
CA ILE A 81 -2.79 -42.91 -12.10
C ILE A 81 -2.99 -42.37 -13.52
N LYS A 82 -2.19 -41.46 -14.01
CA LYS A 82 -2.24 -40.98 -15.40
C LYS A 82 -1.86 -42.08 -16.38
N GLU A 83 -0.97 -42.97 -15.98
CA GLU A 83 -0.53 -44.13 -16.78
C GLU A 83 -1.51 -45.33 -16.63
N HIS A 84 -2.42 -45.22 -15.65
CA HIS A 84 -3.40 -46.31 -15.34
C HIS A 84 -4.85 -45.80 -15.32
N PRO A 85 -5.38 -45.32 -16.46
CA PRO A 85 -6.69 -44.69 -16.54
C PRO A 85 -7.85 -45.61 -16.17
N GLN A 86 -7.65 -46.93 -16.15
CA GLN A 86 -8.62 -47.93 -15.71
C GLN A 86 -8.92 -47.86 -14.21
N VAL A 87 -7.98 -47.28 -13.41
CA VAL A 87 -8.16 -47.08 -11.97
C VAL A 87 -8.90 -45.77 -11.75
N ASN A 88 -10.20 -45.78 -11.61
CA ASN A 88 -11.04 -44.62 -11.42
C ASN A 88 -12.29 -44.98 -10.57
N LEU A 89 -12.94 -43.96 -10.01
CA LEU A 89 -14.12 -44.16 -9.16
C LEU A 89 -15.33 -44.72 -9.90
N HIS A 90 -15.40 -44.56 -11.21
CA HIS A 90 -16.52 -45.04 -12.00
C HIS A 90 -16.54 -46.58 -12.15
N SER A 91 -15.41 -47.25 -11.89
CA SER A 91 -15.30 -48.71 -11.86
C SER A 91 -15.86 -49.35 -10.58
N LEU A 92 -16.12 -48.51 -9.54
CA LEU A 92 -16.60 -48.95 -8.23
C LEU A 92 -18.14 -48.84 -8.12
N SER A 93 -18.73 -49.63 -7.21
CA SER A 93 -20.13 -49.41 -6.85
C SER A 93 -20.34 -48.02 -6.24
N LYS A 94 -21.53 -47.43 -6.42
CA LYS A 94 -21.88 -46.13 -5.88
C LYS A 94 -21.62 -45.99 -4.36
N GLN A 95 -21.90 -47.08 -3.62
CA GLN A 95 -21.70 -47.12 -2.18
C GLN A 95 -20.20 -47.05 -1.80
N GLN A 96 -19.35 -47.84 -2.50
CA GLN A 96 -17.92 -47.84 -2.31
C GLN A 96 -17.30 -46.49 -2.69
N ALA A 97 -17.68 -45.90 -3.84
CA ALA A 97 -17.21 -44.61 -4.26
C ALA A 97 -17.53 -43.53 -3.23
N VAL A 98 -18.77 -43.46 -2.72
CA VAL A 98 -19.16 -42.48 -1.66
C VAL A 98 -18.41 -42.75 -0.35
N ALA A 99 -18.14 -43.98 0.01
CA ALA A 99 -17.35 -44.29 1.21
C ALA A 99 -15.91 -43.78 1.09
N LEU A 100 -15.26 -44.02 -0.06
CA LEU A 100 -13.90 -43.51 -0.33
C LEU A 100 -13.87 -41.98 -0.39
N GLN A 101 -14.86 -41.35 -1.02
CA GLN A 101 -14.99 -39.88 -1.06
C GLN A 101 -15.08 -39.26 0.35
N LYS A 102 -15.89 -39.85 1.25
CA LYS A 102 -16.00 -39.39 2.65
C LYS A 102 -14.70 -39.56 3.42
N ARG A 103 -13.96 -40.67 3.24
CA ARG A 103 -12.64 -40.87 3.85
C ARG A 103 -11.64 -39.84 3.32
N ALA A 104 -11.60 -39.59 2.00
CA ALA A 104 -10.76 -38.60 1.40
C ALA A 104 -11.06 -37.17 1.91
N LEU A 105 -12.35 -36.85 2.08
CA LEU A 105 -12.80 -35.56 2.62
C LEU A 105 -12.34 -35.38 4.08
N ALA A 106 -12.41 -36.42 4.92
CA ALA A 106 -11.99 -36.38 6.31
C ALA A 106 -10.47 -36.12 6.50
N LEU A 107 -9.66 -36.47 5.49
CA LEU A 107 -8.22 -36.15 5.50
C LEU A 107 -7.89 -34.66 5.31
N LEU A 108 -8.86 -33.85 4.84
CA LEU A 108 -8.65 -32.45 4.48
C LEU A 108 -8.85 -31.53 5.70
N THR A 109 -7.85 -31.41 6.57
CA THR A 109 -7.92 -30.61 7.81
C THR A 109 -7.04 -29.35 7.78
N ASP A 110 -5.73 -29.46 7.53
CA ASP A 110 -4.77 -28.33 7.39
C ASP A 110 -3.65 -28.69 6.40
N ASN A 111 -4.03 -28.96 5.17
CA ASN A 111 -3.12 -29.47 4.16
C ASN A 111 -2.65 -28.35 3.20
N GLN A 112 -1.60 -28.66 2.44
CA GLN A 112 -1.13 -27.75 1.38
C GLN A 112 -2.12 -27.75 0.19
N PRO A 113 -2.23 -26.64 -0.57
CA PRO A 113 -3.16 -26.55 -1.70
C PRO A 113 -3.03 -27.67 -2.72
N THR A 114 -1.79 -28.08 -3.06
CA THR A 114 -1.52 -29.17 -4.00
C THR A 114 -2.00 -30.53 -3.49
N PHE A 115 -1.97 -30.77 -2.18
CA PHE A 115 -2.53 -31.96 -1.56
C PHE A 115 -4.05 -31.96 -1.65
N VAL A 116 -4.68 -30.82 -1.40
CA VAL A 116 -6.14 -30.64 -1.54
C VAL A 116 -6.57 -30.91 -2.98
N ASP A 117 -5.87 -30.28 -3.95
CA ASP A 117 -6.15 -30.47 -5.39
C ASP A 117 -6.01 -31.96 -5.79
N GLY A 118 -5.00 -32.64 -5.25
CA GLY A 118 -4.78 -34.06 -5.49
C GLY A 118 -5.97 -34.90 -5.07
N LEU A 119 -6.43 -34.77 -3.84
CA LEU A 119 -7.56 -35.55 -3.32
C LEU A 119 -8.88 -35.15 -3.97
N VAL A 120 -9.14 -33.86 -4.18
CA VAL A 120 -10.35 -33.39 -4.86
C VAL A 120 -10.47 -34.01 -6.25
N ASN A 121 -9.38 -34.06 -7.01
CA ASN A 121 -9.38 -34.56 -8.39
C ASN A 121 -9.46 -36.12 -8.45
N ILE A 122 -8.65 -36.83 -7.63
CA ILE A 122 -8.62 -38.32 -7.66
C ILE A 122 -9.97 -38.89 -7.23
N TYR A 123 -10.53 -38.35 -6.14
CA TYR A 123 -11.80 -38.86 -5.59
C TYR A 123 -13.02 -38.07 -6.06
N GLN A 124 -12.86 -37.13 -7.01
CA GLN A 124 -13.96 -36.33 -7.58
C GLN A 124 -14.92 -35.82 -6.49
N LEU A 125 -14.34 -35.16 -5.45
CA LEU A 125 -15.08 -34.73 -4.26
C LEU A 125 -16.24 -33.78 -4.58
N SER A 126 -16.16 -33.03 -5.67
CA SER A 126 -17.25 -32.15 -6.15
C SER A 126 -18.53 -32.91 -6.52
N SER A 127 -18.47 -34.23 -6.73
CA SER A 127 -19.64 -35.07 -7.04
C SER A 127 -20.38 -35.57 -5.80
N LEU A 128 -19.86 -35.31 -4.60
CA LEU A 128 -20.54 -35.60 -3.33
C LEU A 128 -21.81 -34.79 -3.17
N ASP A 129 -22.75 -35.32 -2.41
CA ASP A 129 -23.94 -34.58 -2.02
C ASP A 129 -23.60 -33.25 -1.33
N PRO A 130 -24.16 -32.12 -1.79
CA PRO A 130 -23.89 -30.78 -1.20
C PRO A 130 -24.15 -30.71 0.29
N ALA A 131 -25.11 -31.44 0.85
CA ALA A 131 -25.36 -31.45 2.28
C ALA A 131 -24.19 -32.06 3.06
N THR A 132 -23.56 -33.12 2.54
CA THR A 132 -22.37 -33.74 3.12
C THR A 132 -21.18 -32.79 3.10
N LEU A 133 -21.00 -32.08 1.98
CA LEU A 133 -19.92 -31.08 1.85
C LEU A 133 -20.11 -29.91 2.83
N ARG A 134 -21.32 -29.36 2.91
CA ARG A 134 -21.64 -28.29 3.89
C ARG A 134 -21.41 -28.71 5.35
N LEU A 135 -21.78 -29.96 5.69
CA LEU A 135 -21.56 -30.49 7.03
C LEU A 135 -20.07 -30.51 7.36
N HIS A 136 -19.23 -31.01 6.47
CA HIS A 136 -17.77 -31.06 6.68
C HIS A 136 -17.16 -29.65 6.79
N ILE A 137 -17.62 -28.69 5.96
CA ILE A 137 -17.17 -27.29 6.09
C ILE A 137 -17.53 -26.72 7.46
N LYS A 138 -18.74 -26.98 7.99
CA LYS A 138 -19.13 -26.56 9.34
C LYS A 138 -18.29 -27.24 10.43
N GLU A 139 -17.92 -28.49 10.26
CA GLU A 139 -16.98 -29.16 11.18
C GLU A 139 -15.61 -28.48 11.19
N LEU A 140 -15.06 -28.18 10.00
CA LEU A 140 -13.80 -27.43 9.89
C LEU A 140 -13.87 -26.04 10.58
N GLN A 141 -15.00 -25.36 10.44
CA GLN A 141 -15.23 -24.07 11.12
C GLN A 141 -15.28 -24.24 12.66
N ALA A 142 -15.99 -25.28 13.13
CA ALA A 142 -16.08 -25.58 14.55
C ALA A 142 -14.71 -25.91 15.18
N PHE A 143 -13.81 -26.55 14.42
CA PHE A 143 -12.43 -26.79 14.82
C PHE A 143 -11.50 -25.58 14.60
N GLY A 144 -12.02 -24.43 14.15
CA GLY A 144 -11.22 -23.23 13.89
C GLY A 144 -10.37 -23.28 12.62
N CYS A 145 -10.56 -24.26 11.76
CA CYS A 145 -9.83 -24.47 10.51
C CYS A 145 -10.38 -23.63 9.35
N TYR A 146 -10.65 -22.32 9.58
CA TYR A 146 -11.29 -21.41 8.62
C TYR A 146 -10.53 -21.28 7.28
N LYS A 147 -9.20 -21.37 7.31
CA LYS A 147 -8.39 -21.36 6.08
C LYS A 147 -8.76 -22.57 5.19
N MET A 148 -8.84 -23.77 5.77
CA MET A 148 -9.16 -24.97 5.03
C MET A 148 -10.61 -24.93 4.55
N ALA A 149 -11.55 -24.50 5.42
CA ALA A 149 -12.94 -24.32 5.05
C ALA A 149 -13.09 -23.44 3.79
N ALA A 150 -12.41 -22.29 3.73
CA ALA A 150 -12.44 -21.41 2.57
C ALA A 150 -11.79 -22.02 1.32
N VAL A 151 -10.62 -22.63 1.45
CA VAL A 151 -9.90 -23.25 0.32
C VAL A 151 -10.74 -24.41 -0.26
N LEU A 152 -11.28 -25.26 0.61
CA LEU A 152 -12.06 -26.40 0.19
C LEU A 152 -13.38 -25.97 -0.46
N SER A 153 -14.09 -25.00 0.13
CA SER A 153 -15.33 -24.45 -0.46
C SER A 153 -15.11 -23.87 -1.85
N THR A 154 -13.97 -23.17 -2.06
CA THR A 154 -13.61 -22.61 -3.36
C THR A 154 -13.29 -23.72 -4.38
N LYS A 155 -12.60 -24.78 -3.96
CA LYS A 155 -12.25 -25.93 -4.83
C LYS A 155 -13.44 -26.80 -5.20
N LEU A 156 -14.42 -26.88 -4.31
CA LEU A 156 -15.64 -27.64 -4.51
C LEU A 156 -16.78 -26.83 -5.15
N GLU A 157 -16.55 -25.53 -5.38
CA GLU A 157 -17.51 -24.59 -6.01
C GLU A 157 -18.85 -24.45 -5.25
N ILE A 158 -18.81 -24.56 -3.91
CA ILE A 158 -20.01 -24.49 -3.04
C ILE A 158 -20.14 -23.16 -2.28
N GLN A 159 -19.38 -22.10 -2.65
CA GLN A 159 -19.34 -20.84 -1.93
C GLN A 159 -20.71 -20.19 -1.76
N THR A 160 -21.57 -20.30 -2.78
CA THR A 160 -22.93 -19.71 -2.78
C THR A 160 -23.92 -20.42 -1.85
N GLU A 161 -23.58 -21.61 -1.39
CA GLU A 161 -24.40 -22.41 -0.47
C GLU A 161 -24.02 -22.18 1.00
N LEU A 162 -22.98 -21.37 1.25
CA LEU A 162 -22.41 -21.12 2.58
C LEU A 162 -22.66 -19.69 3.01
N ASP A 163 -22.72 -19.47 4.33
CA ASP A 163 -22.72 -18.12 4.88
C ASP A 163 -21.32 -17.49 4.71
N MET A 164 -21.25 -16.45 3.89
CA MET A 164 -20.00 -15.72 3.60
C MET A 164 -19.37 -15.14 4.87
N GLU A 165 -20.17 -14.62 5.81
CA GLU A 165 -19.65 -14.01 7.03
C GLU A 165 -18.99 -15.04 7.95
N GLU A 166 -19.56 -16.24 8.06
CA GLU A 166 -19.04 -17.34 8.86
C GLU A 166 -17.63 -17.78 8.43
N ILE A 167 -17.29 -17.58 7.16
CA ILE A 167 -15.97 -17.92 6.58
C ILE A 167 -15.06 -16.69 6.52
N CYS A 168 -15.56 -15.58 5.95
CA CYS A 168 -14.71 -14.42 5.67
C CYS A 168 -14.35 -13.62 6.90
N VAL A 169 -15.25 -13.45 7.89
CA VAL A 169 -14.97 -12.70 9.11
C VAL A 169 -13.78 -13.28 9.89
N PRO A 170 -13.74 -14.58 10.20
CA PRO A 170 -12.58 -15.20 10.85
C PRO A 170 -11.28 -15.03 10.07
N LEU A 171 -11.32 -15.15 8.74
CA LEU A 171 -10.15 -14.97 7.89
C LEU A 171 -9.61 -13.56 7.95
N ILE A 172 -10.47 -12.54 7.88
CA ILE A 172 -10.07 -11.13 7.96
C ILE A 172 -9.42 -10.83 9.33
N LEU A 173 -10.02 -11.33 10.42
CA LEU A 173 -9.48 -11.16 11.77
C LEU A 173 -8.16 -11.91 11.99
N GLN A 174 -7.90 -12.96 11.22
CA GLN A 174 -6.61 -13.68 11.19
C GLN A 174 -5.57 -13.05 10.24
N ASP A 175 -5.83 -11.86 9.66
CA ASP A 175 -4.95 -11.19 8.67
C ASP A 175 -4.80 -11.98 7.35
N LYS A 176 -5.87 -12.68 6.95
CA LYS A 176 -5.93 -13.51 5.74
C LYS A 176 -6.96 -12.99 4.73
N LEU A 177 -7.06 -11.66 4.59
CA LEU A 177 -8.02 -11.03 3.68
C LEU A 177 -7.94 -11.55 2.24
N ALA A 178 -6.73 -11.91 1.77
CA ALA A 178 -6.56 -12.47 0.42
C ALA A 178 -7.32 -13.79 0.21
N LEU A 179 -7.49 -14.60 1.27
CA LEU A 179 -8.29 -15.83 1.19
C LEU A 179 -9.79 -15.54 1.18
N ALA A 180 -10.25 -14.56 1.98
CA ALA A 180 -11.63 -14.09 1.93
C ALA A 180 -11.97 -13.51 0.55
N GLU A 181 -11.05 -12.77 -0.05
CA GLU A 181 -11.16 -12.24 -1.40
C GLU A 181 -11.23 -13.36 -2.45
N SER A 182 -10.36 -14.38 -2.34
CA SER A 182 -10.39 -15.55 -3.24
C SER A 182 -11.70 -16.33 -3.13
N PHE A 183 -12.25 -16.47 -1.93
CA PHE A 183 -13.51 -17.15 -1.67
C PHE A 183 -14.69 -16.51 -2.41
N VAL A 184 -14.78 -15.17 -2.46
CA VAL A 184 -15.89 -14.45 -3.09
C VAL A 184 -15.68 -14.20 -4.59
N THR A 185 -14.44 -14.29 -5.09
CA THR A 185 -14.11 -13.96 -6.49
C THR A 185 -14.87 -14.83 -7.46
N GLY A 186 -15.50 -14.19 -8.48
CA GLY A 186 -16.32 -14.85 -9.50
C GLY A 186 -17.83 -14.90 -9.16
N HIS A 187 -18.22 -14.58 -7.91
CA HIS A 187 -19.61 -14.58 -7.47
C HIS A 187 -20.05 -13.14 -7.13
N LYS A 188 -20.67 -12.43 -8.08
CA LYS A 188 -21.02 -11.00 -7.96
C LYS A 188 -21.80 -10.65 -6.70
N HIS A 189 -22.64 -11.54 -6.22
CA HIS A 189 -23.40 -11.35 -4.98
C HIS A 189 -22.48 -11.35 -3.76
N LEU A 190 -21.59 -12.35 -3.64
CA LEU A 190 -20.64 -12.49 -2.53
C LEU A 190 -19.58 -11.38 -2.54
N GLU A 191 -19.13 -10.95 -3.74
CA GLU A 191 -18.23 -9.81 -3.89
C GLU A 191 -18.82 -8.53 -3.27
N ARG A 192 -20.11 -8.25 -3.58
CA ARG A 192 -20.84 -7.11 -3.00
C ARG A 192 -21.05 -7.24 -1.51
N GLN A 193 -21.40 -8.44 -1.04
CA GLN A 193 -21.58 -8.71 0.40
C GLN A 193 -20.29 -8.49 1.18
N LEU A 194 -19.14 -8.96 0.68
CA LEU A 194 -17.84 -8.74 1.34
C LEU A 194 -17.51 -7.25 1.44
N VAL A 195 -17.75 -6.47 0.39
CA VAL A 195 -17.52 -5.02 0.40
C VAL A 195 -18.46 -4.33 1.38
N ALA A 196 -19.75 -4.68 1.40
CA ALA A 196 -20.74 -4.12 2.34
C ALA A 196 -20.41 -4.49 3.80
N LEU A 197 -19.93 -5.70 4.05
CA LEU A 197 -19.46 -6.12 5.36
C LEU A 197 -18.28 -5.25 5.85
N LEU A 198 -17.27 -5.03 5.01
CA LEU A 198 -16.14 -4.17 5.36
C LEU A 198 -16.56 -2.71 5.56
N ASP A 199 -17.52 -2.23 4.78
CA ASP A 199 -18.09 -0.88 4.93
C ASP A 199 -18.83 -0.73 6.28
N SER A 200 -19.61 -1.73 6.69
CA SER A 200 -20.29 -1.72 8.00
C SER A 200 -19.31 -1.58 9.16
N TRP A 201 -18.08 -2.11 9.01
CA TRP A 201 -17.02 -1.95 10.01
C TRP A 201 -16.39 -0.54 10.04
N CYS A 202 -16.66 0.29 9.02
CA CYS A 202 -16.27 1.71 9.02
C CYS A 202 -17.24 2.59 9.82
N HIS A 203 -18.38 2.06 10.25
CA HIS A 203 -19.37 2.81 11.04
C HIS A 203 -18.77 3.23 12.40
N PRO A 204 -19.07 4.45 12.90
CA PRO A 204 -18.52 4.94 14.17
C PRO A 204 -18.79 4.05 15.38
N ASN A 205 -19.92 3.35 15.40
CA ASN A 205 -20.33 2.46 16.50
C ASN A 205 -19.82 1.02 16.36
N PHE A 206 -19.01 0.73 15.34
CA PHE A 206 -18.45 -0.60 15.13
C PHE A 206 -17.52 -1.00 16.28
N SER A 207 -17.74 -2.20 16.81
CA SER A 207 -16.93 -2.80 17.88
C SER A 207 -16.41 -4.17 17.50
N VAL A 208 -15.09 -4.34 17.54
CA VAL A 208 -14.44 -5.65 17.33
C VAL A 208 -14.87 -6.66 18.42
N GLU A 209 -15.25 -6.19 19.59
CA GLU A 209 -15.71 -7.05 20.71
C GLU A 209 -17.05 -7.74 20.39
N GLU A 210 -17.91 -7.15 19.56
CA GLU A 210 -19.15 -7.81 19.10
C GLU A 210 -18.82 -9.01 18.21
N ILE A 211 -17.86 -8.85 17.32
CA ILE A 211 -17.41 -9.96 16.46
C ILE A 211 -16.76 -11.06 17.32
N ARG A 212 -15.97 -10.69 18.33
CA ARG A 212 -15.39 -11.68 19.25
C ARG A 212 -16.42 -12.52 19.98
N ARG A 213 -17.55 -11.93 20.35
CA ARG A 213 -18.65 -12.69 20.98
C ARG A 213 -19.29 -13.71 20.03
N ARG A 214 -19.35 -13.37 18.74
CA ARG A 214 -19.85 -14.31 17.71
C ARG A 214 -18.86 -15.45 17.43
N PHE A 215 -17.54 -15.21 17.56
CA PHE A 215 -16.49 -16.19 17.29
C PHE A 215 -15.55 -16.38 18.50
N PRO A 216 -16.00 -16.98 19.62
CA PRO A 216 -15.26 -17.04 20.88
C PRO A 216 -13.98 -17.88 20.80
N SER A 217 -13.97 -18.94 19.97
CA SER A 217 -12.81 -19.82 19.75
C SER A 217 -11.76 -19.25 18.78
N LEU A 218 -12.00 -18.07 18.20
CA LEU A 218 -11.13 -17.52 17.17
C LEU A 218 -9.81 -16.99 17.77
N SER A 219 -8.70 -17.57 17.34
CA SER A 219 -7.37 -17.04 17.59
C SER A 219 -7.12 -15.80 16.75
N LEU A 220 -7.10 -14.62 17.39
CA LEU A 220 -6.89 -13.35 16.69
C LEU A 220 -5.43 -13.14 16.32
N SER A 221 -5.18 -12.63 15.13
CA SER A 221 -3.86 -12.16 14.72
C SER A 221 -3.42 -10.97 15.60
N LYS A 222 -2.10 -10.85 15.86
CA LYS A 222 -1.51 -9.66 16.50
C LYS A 222 -1.82 -8.36 15.73
N ASN A 223 -2.07 -8.46 14.44
CA ASN A 223 -2.38 -7.34 13.56
C ASN A 223 -3.89 -7.04 13.44
N CYS A 224 -4.77 -7.86 14.04
CA CYS A 224 -6.22 -7.73 13.93
C CYS A 224 -6.71 -6.30 14.20
N VAL A 225 -6.27 -5.69 15.32
CA VAL A 225 -6.64 -4.30 15.67
C VAL A 225 -6.16 -3.28 14.64
N SER A 226 -5.01 -3.52 14.00
CA SER A 226 -4.48 -2.65 12.94
C SER A 226 -5.30 -2.79 11.65
N GLN A 227 -5.68 -3.99 11.27
CA GLN A 227 -6.45 -4.27 10.05
C GLN A 227 -7.89 -3.77 10.11
N THR A 228 -8.50 -3.76 11.30
CA THR A 228 -9.86 -3.24 11.52
C THR A 228 -9.92 -1.74 11.75
N GLN A 229 -8.78 -1.03 11.69
CA GLN A 229 -8.80 0.44 11.73
C GLN A 229 -9.47 1.02 10.48
N PRO A 230 -10.30 2.08 10.61
CA PRO A 230 -11.03 2.66 9.47
C PRO A 230 -10.13 3.02 8.29
N LYS A 231 -8.91 3.53 8.53
CA LYS A 231 -7.95 3.85 7.47
C LYS A 231 -7.52 2.63 6.66
N MET A 232 -7.35 1.48 7.29
CA MET A 232 -6.99 0.23 6.61
C MET A 232 -8.19 -0.37 5.91
N LEU A 233 -9.37 -0.36 6.56
CA LEU A 233 -10.62 -0.82 5.96
C LEU A 233 -10.94 -0.04 4.68
N ILE A 234 -10.88 1.29 4.70
CA ILE A 234 -11.11 2.14 3.51
C ILE A 234 -10.14 1.77 2.38
N ARG A 235 -8.86 1.49 2.70
CA ARG A 235 -7.89 1.04 1.68
C ARG A 235 -8.27 -0.31 1.07
N HIS A 236 -8.72 -1.25 1.89
CA HIS A 236 -9.16 -2.56 1.43
C HIS A 236 -10.44 -2.45 0.59
N ILE A 237 -11.42 -1.67 1.06
CA ILE A 237 -12.66 -1.38 0.32
C ILE A 237 -12.34 -0.77 -1.05
N ALA A 238 -11.50 0.26 -1.10
CA ALA A 238 -11.11 0.91 -2.36
C ALA A 238 -10.55 -0.10 -3.37
N ARG A 239 -9.61 -0.97 -2.92
CA ARG A 239 -9.02 -2.00 -3.78
C ARG A 239 -10.04 -3.03 -4.26
N LEU A 240 -10.98 -3.44 -3.40
CA LEU A 240 -12.01 -4.43 -3.76
C LEU A 240 -13.08 -3.84 -4.68
N VAL A 241 -13.51 -2.60 -4.42
CA VAL A 241 -14.46 -1.86 -5.27
C VAL A 241 -13.90 -1.72 -6.69
N GLU A 242 -12.62 -1.35 -6.82
CA GLU A 242 -11.92 -1.26 -8.10
C GLU A 242 -11.78 -2.63 -8.79
N LYS A 243 -11.31 -3.65 -8.05
CA LYS A 243 -11.09 -5.00 -8.58
C LYS A 243 -12.39 -5.64 -9.09
N PHE A 244 -13.47 -5.53 -8.32
CA PHE A 244 -14.75 -6.16 -8.63
C PHE A 244 -15.68 -5.28 -9.47
N LYS A 245 -15.24 -4.06 -9.82
CA LYS A 245 -16.02 -3.05 -10.57
C LYS A 245 -17.39 -2.78 -9.89
N ILE A 246 -17.37 -2.57 -8.57
CA ILE A 246 -18.55 -2.28 -7.73
C ILE A 246 -18.73 -0.77 -7.64
N ASP A 247 -19.99 -0.30 -7.65
CA ASP A 247 -20.28 1.11 -7.39
C ASP A 247 -19.91 1.48 -5.95
N GLN A 248 -19.16 2.58 -5.81
CA GLN A 248 -18.76 3.13 -4.50
C GLN A 248 -19.95 3.55 -3.63
N ALA A 249 -21.12 3.78 -4.20
CA ALA A 249 -22.35 4.07 -3.47
C ALA A 249 -22.75 2.93 -2.49
N LEU A 250 -22.24 1.71 -2.70
CA LEU A 250 -22.39 0.59 -1.77
C LEU A 250 -21.62 0.77 -0.46
N CYS A 251 -20.73 1.78 -0.38
CA CYS A 251 -19.82 2.01 0.75
C CYS A 251 -20.08 3.36 1.44
N PRO A 252 -21.30 3.63 1.97
CA PRO A 252 -21.64 4.94 2.52
C PRO A 252 -20.81 5.31 3.76
N ASN A 253 -20.47 4.35 4.63
CA ASN A 253 -19.68 4.61 5.84
C ASN A 253 -18.23 4.98 5.50
N ALA A 254 -17.61 4.23 4.59
CA ALA A 254 -16.26 4.50 4.11
C ALA A 254 -16.17 5.85 3.38
N LEU A 255 -17.17 6.16 2.54
CA LEU A 255 -17.28 7.45 1.84
C LEU A 255 -17.44 8.61 2.82
N HIS A 256 -18.37 8.51 3.76
CA HIS A 256 -18.59 9.56 4.78
C HIS A 256 -17.32 9.81 5.60
N LYS A 257 -16.68 8.74 6.08
CA LYS A 257 -15.41 8.83 6.81
C LYS A 257 -14.31 9.48 5.98
N ARG A 258 -14.19 9.10 4.71
CA ARG A 258 -13.20 9.67 3.78
C ARG A 258 -13.46 11.16 3.53
N ARG A 259 -14.71 11.55 3.31
CA ARG A 259 -15.13 12.95 3.13
C ARG A 259 -14.80 13.78 4.37
N LEU A 260 -15.12 13.27 5.56
CA LEU A 260 -14.81 13.95 6.82
C LEU A 260 -13.31 14.15 7.04
N ASP A 261 -12.50 13.12 6.78
CA ASP A 261 -11.05 13.21 6.91
C ASP A 261 -10.45 14.18 5.87
N SER A 262 -11.01 14.21 4.65
CA SER A 262 -10.66 15.17 3.60
C SER A 262 -11.02 16.60 4.01
N LEU A 263 -12.20 16.81 4.59
CA LEU A 263 -12.63 18.12 5.08
C LEU A 263 -11.65 18.66 6.15
N ARG A 264 -11.27 17.83 7.12
CA ARG A 264 -10.28 18.19 8.15
C ARG A 264 -8.90 18.54 7.53
N PHE A 265 -8.48 17.79 6.52
CA PHE A 265 -7.24 18.05 5.79
C PHE A 265 -7.30 19.38 5.04
N LEU A 266 -8.40 19.69 4.36
CA LEU A 266 -8.62 20.97 3.67
C LEU A 266 -8.58 22.16 4.63
N MET A 267 -9.15 22.01 5.83
CA MET A 267 -9.05 23.03 6.88
C MET A 267 -7.62 23.26 7.31
N TYR A 268 -6.87 22.19 7.54
CA TYR A 268 -5.45 22.28 7.90
C TYR A 268 -4.64 22.99 6.80
N LYS A 269 -4.80 22.58 5.55
CA LYS A 269 -4.11 23.17 4.39
C LYS A 269 -4.40 24.68 4.22
N ARG A 270 -5.66 25.08 4.41
CA ARG A 270 -6.08 26.47 4.25
C ARG A 270 -5.69 27.36 5.42
N PHE A 271 -5.99 26.96 6.64
CA PHE A 271 -5.94 27.84 7.81
C PHE A 271 -4.67 27.68 8.66
N VAL A 272 -4.02 26.53 8.64
CA VAL A 272 -2.81 26.26 9.41
C VAL A 272 -1.56 26.36 8.53
N GLU A 273 -1.50 25.57 7.47
CA GLU A 273 -0.34 25.53 6.56
C GLU A 273 -0.32 26.72 5.59
N LYS A 274 -1.50 27.29 5.30
CA LYS A 274 -1.70 28.39 4.35
C LYS A 274 -1.17 28.13 2.94
N SER A 275 -1.14 26.86 2.53
CA SER A 275 -0.62 26.42 1.24
C SER A 275 -1.70 26.30 0.16
N MET A 276 -2.97 26.62 0.46
CA MET A 276 -4.10 26.50 -0.47
C MET A 276 -4.82 27.85 -0.62
N THR A 277 -5.15 28.24 -1.84
CA THR A 277 -5.93 29.45 -2.13
C THR A 277 -7.38 29.32 -1.62
N GLU A 278 -8.08 30.44 -1.53
CA GLU A 278 -9.50 30.43 -1.15
C GLU A 278 -10.37 29.74 -2.20
N GLU A 279 -10.07 29.99 -3.48
CA GLU A 279 -10.82 29.40 -4.59
C GLU A 279 -10.67 27.88 -4.61
N ASN A 280 -9.42 27.37 -4.55
CA ASN A 280 -9.16 25.93 -4.53
C ASN A 280 -9.80 25.26 -3.31
N TRP A 281 -9.72 25.92 -2.14
CA TRP A 281 -10.33 25.42 -0.92
C TRP A 281 -11.86 25.37 -1.04
N CYS A 282 -12.50 26.43 -1.57
CA CYS A 282 -13.95 26.47 -1.79
C CYS A 282 -14.40 25.37 -2.74
N ASP A 283 -13.71 25.19 -3.88
CA ASP A 283 -14.04 24.17 -4.86
C ASP A 283 -14.03 22.76 -4.25
N HIS A 284 -12.97 22.43 -3.49
CA HIS A 284 -12.86 21.12 -2.85
C HIS A 284 -13.84 20.91 -1.71
N VAL A 285 -14.07 21.93 -0.87
CA VAL A 285 -15.06 21.82 0.22
C VAL A 285 -16.46 21.58 -0.35
N GLN A 286 -16.86 22.29 -1.40
CA GLN A 286 -18.16 22.06 -2.05
C GLN A 286 -18.28 20.65 -2.60
N TYR A 287 -17.24 20.14 -3.24
CA TYR A 287 -17.20 18.78 -3.77
C TYR A 287 -17.30 17.72 -2.65
N VAL A 288 -16.56 17.93 -1.55
CA VAL A 288 -16.54 16.97 -0.43
C VAL A 288 -17.84 16.94 0.33
N VAL A 289 -18.42 18.12 0.58
CA VAL A 289 -19.64 18.24 1.40
C VAL A 289 -20.90 17.95 0.58
N ALA A 290 -20.94 18.38 -0.70
CA ALA A 290 -22.05 18.20 -1.61
C ALA A 290 -23.42 18.41 -0.93
N ASP A 291 -24.37 17.49 -1.11
CA ASP A 291 -25.73 17.54 -0.52
C ASP A 291 -25.86 16.78 0.81
N ASP A 292 -24.71 16.37 1.43
CA ASP A 292 -24.70 15.65 2.70
C ASP A 292 -24.87 16.63 3.89
N LEU A 293 -26.07 16.68 4.46
CA LEU A 293 -26.42 17.59 5.55
C LEU A 293 -25.51 17.39 6.79
N GLU A 294 -25.11 16.17 7.11
CA GLU A 294 -24.25 15.91 8.27
C GLU A 294 -22.85 16.49 8.05
N LEU A 295 -22.29 16.35 6.84
CA LEU A 295 -21.02 16.98 6.47
C LEU A 295 -21.12 18.51 6.41
N GLN A 296 -22.29 19.06 6.00
CA GLN A 296 -22.53 20.50 6.02
C GLN A 296 -22.54 21.06 7.44
N ILE A 297 -23.17 20.34 8.38
CA ILE A 297 -23.15 20.69 9.81
C ILE A 297 -21.73 20.62 10.35
N GLN A 298 -21.01 19.54 10.08
CA GLN A 298 -19.63 19.37 10.53
C GLN A 298 -18.68 20.41 9.92
N LEU A 299 -18.90 20.83 8.67
CA LEU A 299 -18.18 21.94 8.08
C LEU A 299 -18.35 23.22 8.90
N VAL A 300 -19.59 23.57 9.25
CA VAL A 300 -19.89 24.78 10.05
C VAL A 300 -19.24 24.70 11.42
N GLU A 301 -19.32 23.54 12.10
CA GLU A 301 -18.67 23.32 13.40
C GLU A 301 -17.14 23.46 13.32
N ILE A 302 -16.51 22.92 12.28
CA ILE A 302 -15.08 23.00 12.10
C ILE A 302 -14.66 24.45 11.76
N LEU A 303 -15.43 25.14 10.94
CA LEU A 303 -15.16 26.54 10.58
C LEU A 303 -15.19 27.49 11.79
N THR A 304 -16.05 27.25 12.79
CA THR A 304 -16.02 28.04 14.03
C THR A 304 -14.66 27.99 14.72
N LYS A 305 -13.99 26.83 14.65
CA LYS A 305 -12.69 26.58 15.30
C LYS A 305 -11.51 27.15 14.50
N TYR A 306 -11.57 27.09 13.17
CA TYR A 306 -10.43 27.46 12.30
C TYR A 306 -10.49 28.89 11.77
N SER A 307 -11.68 29.43 11.50
CA SER A 307 -11.89 30.69 10.81
C SER A 307 -12.83 31.67 11.54
N GLY A 308 -13.43 31.20 12.64
CA GLY A 308 -14.35 32.00 13.45
C GLY A 308 -15.79 31.95 13.01
N VAL A 309 -16.67 32.51 13.86
CA VAL A 309 -18.14 32.41 13.75
C VAL A 309 -18.67 33.06 12.46
N ARG A 310 -18.05 34.16 11.98
CA ARG A 310 -18.51 34.89 10.80
C ARG A 310 -18.47 34.02 9.51
N LYS A 311 -17.37 33.32 9.28
CA LYS A 311 -17.22 32.43 8.13
C LYS A 311 -18.12 31.20 8.26
N ALA A 312 -18.28 30.66 9.46
CA ALA A 312 -19.22 29.61 9.76
C ALA A 312 -20.68 30.02 9.46
N ALA A 313 -21.08 31.27 9.82
CA ALA A 313 -22.39 31.83 9.51
C ALA A 313 -22.64 31.96 8.00
N GLN A 314 -21.66 32.40 7.23
CA GLN A 314 -21.77 32.48 5.77
C GLN A 314 -22.02 31.10 5.13
N TRP A 315 -21.25 30.07 5.54
CA TRP A 315 -21.41 28.72 5.02
C TRP A 315 -22.69 28.03 5.48
N SER A 316 -23.14 28.32 6.71
CA SER A 316 -24.41 27.81 7.21
C SER A 316 -25.64 28.40 6.46
N LEU A 317 -25.57 29.68 6.07
CA LEU A 317 -26.59 30.29 5.18
C LEU A 317 -26.60 29.64 3.80
N ARG A 318 -25.44 29.41 3.22
CA ARG A 318 -25.29 28.79 1.90
C ARG A 318 -25.95 27.41 1.82
N TYR A 319 -25.81 26.59 2.87
CA TYR A 319 -26.37 25.24 2.93
C TYR A 319 -27.74 25.17 3.65
N ASN A 320 -28.31 26.30 4.04
CA ASN A 320 -29.58 26.34 4.79
C ASN A 320 -29.56 25.39 6.01
N VAL A 321 -28.44 25.36 6.75
CA VAL A 321 -28.29 24.47 7.92
C VAL A 321 -29.35 24.83 8.97
N PRO A 322 -30.16 23.85 9.49
CA PRO A 322 -31.23 24.10 10.44
C PRO A 322 -30.70 24.76 11.73
N ARG A 323 -31.43 25.73 12.26
CA ARG A 323 -31.05 26.53 13.43
C ARG A 323 -30.64 25.67 14.63
N TYR A 324 -31.39 24.61 14.91
CA TYR A 324 -31.13 23.72 16.05
C TYR A 324 -29.84 22.88 15.93
N ARG A 325 -29.19 22.85 14.75
CA ARG A 325 -27.92 22.19 14.48
C ARG A 325 -26.76 23.17 14.39
N LEU A 326 -27.00 24.49 14.56
CA LEU A 326 -25.96 25.49 14.46
C LEU A 326 -25.15 25.57 15.75
N PRO A 327 -23.81 25.71 15.68
CA PRO A 327 -22.98 26.01 16.84
C PRO A 327 -23.35 27.33 17.49
N PHE A 328 -23.04 27.47 18.78
CA PHE A 328 -23.29 28.70 19.53
C PHE A 328 -22.70 29.94 18.86
N GLY A 329 -23.48 31.00 18.80
CA GLY A 329 -23.13 32.30 18.21
C GLY A 329 -23.24 32.37 16.67
N VAL A 330 -23.45 31.25 15.98
CA VAL A 330 -23.56 31.24 14.51
C VAL A 330 -24.86 31.87 14.06
N TRP A 331 -25.99 31.55 14.74
CA TRP A 331 -27.28 32.09 14.40
C TRP A 331 -27.35 33.61 14.57
N GLU A 332 -26.90 34.14 15.70
CA GLU A 332 -26.85 35.57 15.98
C GLU A 332 -25.99 36.31 14.96
N THR A 333 -24.87 35.69 14.58
CA THR A 333 -24.00 36.22 13.53
C THR A 333 -24.65 36.20 12.18
N GLN A 334 -25.43 35.18 11.80
CA GLN A 334 -26.20 35.16 10.55
C GLN A 334 -27.14 36.37 10.45
N GLN A 335 -27.87 36.69 11.53
CA GLN A 335 -28.83 37.79 11.58
C GLN A 335 -28.13 39.16 11.45
N SER A 336 -26.92 39.27 11.89
CA SER A 336 -26.14 40.51 11.86
C SER A 336 -25.27 40.67 10.58
N LEU A 337 -25.22 39.66 9.70
CA LEU A 337 -24.42 39.74 8.48
C LEU A 337 -25.00 40.76 7.47
N PRO A 338 -24.19 41.70 6.97
CA PRO A 338 -24.62 42.58 5.89
C PRO A 338 -25.01 41.79 4.65
N PRO A 339 -26.03 42.23 3.85
CA PRO A 339 -26.54 41.51 2.68
C PRO A 339 -25.47 41.11 1.66
N HIS A 340 -24.45 41.95 1.43
CA HIS A 340 -23.34 41.68 0.52
C HIS A 340 -22.40 40.57 1.01
N LEU A 341 -22.44 40.23 2.29
CA LEU A 341 -21.62 39.18 2.91
C LEU A 341 -22.43 37.89 3.19
N GLN A 342 -23.76 37.94 3.01
CA GLN A 342 -24.59 36.73 3.13
C GLN A 342 -24.39 35.78 1.95
N GLN A 343 -24.10 36.33 0.77
CA GLN A 343 -23.60 35.52 -0.34
C GLN A 343 -22.12 35.30 -0.18
N ILE A 344 -21.69 34.03 -0.06
CA ILE A 344 -20.30 33.70 -0.33
C ILE A 344 -20.14 34.01 -1.82
N CYS A 345 -19.56 35.17 -2.10
CA CYS A 345 -19.08 35.44 -3.44
C CYS A 345 -18.10 34.29 -3.78
N MET A 346 -18.60 33.33 -4.54
CA MET A 346 -17.72 32.71 -5.52
C MET A 346 -17.32 33.90 -6.36
N SER A 347 -16.22 34.52 -5.97
CA SER A 347 -15.66 35.54 -6.81
C SER A 347 -15.38 34.88 -8.14
N ASN A 348 -16.38 34.88 -9.04
CA ASN A 348 -16.14 35.41 -10.34
C ASN A 348 -15.61 36.82 -10.08
N SER A 349 -14.49 36.98 -9.43
CA SER A 349 -13.62 38.09 -9.65
C SER A 349 -13.25 37.95 -11.10
N GLY A 350 -14.13 38.43 -11.95
CA GLY A 350 -13.89 38.74 -13.33
C GLY A 350 -12.85 39.87 -13.47
N GLN A 351 -11.90 39.94 -12.56
CA GLN A 351 -10.58 40.39 -12.88
C GLN A 351 -10.09 39.36 -13.86
N THR A 352 -10.14 39.73 -15.13
CA THR A 352 -9.51 39.05 -16.24
C THR A 352 -8.03 38.90 -15.85
N GLU A 353 -7.73 37.76 -15.16
CA GLU A 353 -6.36 37.41 -14.84
C GLU A 353 -5.61 37.34 -16.15
N GLY A 354 -4.68 38.28 -16.38
CA GLY A 354 -3.93 38.33 -17.63
C GLY A 354 -3.03 37.10 -17.75
N TRP A 355 -2.69 36.72 -18.96
CA TRP A 355 -1.68 35.69 -19.22
C TRP A 355 -0.35 35.99 -18.50
N VAL A 356 0.07 37.25 -18.47
CA VAL A 356 1.27 37.70 -17.80
C VAL A 356 0.97 37.91 -16.32
N PRO A 357 1.68 37.20 -15.42
CA PRO A 357 1.50 37.39 -13.98
C PRO A 357 2.02 38.74 -13.50
N SER A 358 1.72 39.12 -12.25
CA SER A 358 2.25 40.33 -11.63
C SER A 358 3.80 40.33 -11.59
N GLN A 359 4.40 41.52 -11.61
CA GLN A 359 5.86 41.64 -11.59
C GLN A 359 6.50 40.98 -10.35
N SER A 360 5.84 41.06 -9.20
CA SER A 360 6.28 40.36 -7.98
C SER A 360 6.29 38.85 -8.11
N HIS A 361 5.29 38.27 -8.80
CA HIS A 361 5.25 36.85 -9.11
C HIS A 361 6.37 36.43 -10.08
N CYS A 362 6.61 37.25 -11.13
CA CYS A 362 7.67 37.00 -12.11
C CYS A 362 9.07 37.01 -11.47
N GLN A 363 9.28 37.86 -10.45
CA GLN A 363 10.56 37.92 -9.70
C GLN A 363 10.78 36.69 -8.82
N LYS A 364 9.69 36.12 -8.29
CA LYS A 364 9.73 35.00 -7.30
C LYS A 364 9.80 33.65 -7.92
N PHE A 365 9.05 33.41 -9.02
CA PHE A 365 8.87 32.09 -9.62
C PHE A 365 9.40 32.02 -11.04
N TYR A 366 9.69 30.80 -11.49
CA TYR A 366 10.04 30.48 -12.87
C TYR A 366 8.92 30.93 -13.82
N GLN A 367 9.30 31.53 -14.94
CA GLN A 367 8.37 31.98 -15.97
C GLN A 367 8.64 31.28 -17.31
N VAL A 368 7.58 30.82 -17.94
CA VAL A 368 7.65 30.21 -19.27
C VAL A 368 7.78 31.34 -20.31
N PRO A 369 8.74 31.27 -21.24
CA PRO A 369 8.96 32.30 -22.27
C PRO A 369 8.01 32.14 -23.48
N LEU A 370 6.74 31.76 -23.24
CA LEU A 370 5.74 31.58 -24.27
C LEU A 370 4.57 32.54 -24.07
N THR A 371 4.08 33.08 -25.18
CA THR A 371 2.85 33.86 -25.26
C THR A 371 1.61 32.93 -25.24
N ARG A 372 0.43 33.49 -24.96
CA ARG A 372 -0.80 32.68 -24.82
C ARG A 372 -1.19 31.95 -26.12
N ASP A 373 -0.89 32.53 -27.29
CA ASP A 373 -1.14 31.95 -28.61
C ASP A 373 -0.33 30.66 -28.89
N LYS A 374 0.75 30.42 -28.14
CA LYS A 374 1.56 29.21 -28.21
C LYS A 374 1.06 28.08 -27.29
N VAL A 375 -0.06 28.28 -26.61
CA VAL A 375 -0.68 27.27 -25.73
C VAL A 375 -1.99 26.82 -26.36
N HIS A 376 -2.01 25.57 -26.80
CA HIS A 376 -3.11 24.99 -27.58
C HIS A 376 -3.92 24.02 -26.72
N PHE A 377 -5.24 24.19 -26.67
CA PHE A 377 -6.13 23.21 -26.09
C PHE A 377 -6.46 22.14 -27.13
N VAL A 378 -6.42 20.87 -26.69
CA VAL A 378 -6.75 19.70 -27.50
C VAL A 378 -7.88 18.98 -26.78
N ASP A 379 -9.09 19.17 -27.24
CA ASP A 379 -10.34 18.72 -26.63
C ASP A 379 -11.26 17.98 -27.64
N THR A 380 -10.84 17.91 -28.91
CA THR A 380 -11.52 17.19 -29.99
C THR A 380 -10.54 16.37 -30.83
N PRO A 381 -11.03 15.34 -31.55
CA PRO A 381 -10.18 14.58 -32.49
C PRO A 381 -9.53 15.45 -33.59
N GLU A 382 -10.21 16.53 -34.02
CA GLU A 382 -9.71 17.46 -35.02
C GLU A 382 -8.53 18.29 -34.46
N SER A 383 -8.66 18.80 -33.23
CA SER A 383 -7.59 19.55 -32.55
C SER A 383 -6.39 18.66 -32.18
N LEU A 384 -6.57 17.33 -32.13
CA LEU A 384 -5.51 16.36 -31.89
C LEU A 384 -4.56 16.21 -33.08
N GLN A 385 -5.02 16.43 -34.32
CA GLN A 385 -4.19 16.21 -35.53
C GLN A 385 -2.98 17.15 -35.61
N PRO A 386 -3.09 18.48 -35.42
CA PRO A 386 -1.93 19.36 -35.33
C PRO A 386 -0.97 18.96 -34.22
N CYS A 387 -1.48 18.61 -33.04
CA CYS A 387 -0.66 18.11 -31.93
C CYS A 387 0.12 16.87 -32.33
N ARG A 388 -0.55 15.87 -32.94
CA ARG A 388 0.05 14.63 -33.43
C ARG A 388 1.19 14.88 -34.40
N SER A 389 0.98 15.75 -35.41
CA SER A 389 1.98 16.03 -36.45
C SER A 389 3.26 16.67 -35.91
N ILE A 390 3.17 17.40 -34.79
CA ILE A 390 4.30 18.09 -34.16
C ILE A 390 4.97 17.19 -33.12
N VAL A 391 4.20 16.58 -32.25
CA VAL A 391 4.71 15.80 -31.12
C VAL A 391 5.29 14.45 -31.56
N LEU A 392 4.72 13.80 -32.59
CA LEU A 392 5.21 12.52 -33.10
C LEU A 392 6.24 12.66 -34.20
N LYS A 393 6.86 13.83 -34.36
CA LYS A 393 7.96 14.02 -35.32
C LYS A 393 9.25 13.45 -34.75
N ASP A 394 10.00 12.70 -35.56
CA ASP A 394 11.27 12.10 -35.16
C ASP A 394 12.28 13.13 -34.62
N GLY A 395 12.95 12.77 -33.55
CA GLY A 395 13.97 13.59 -32.92
C GLY A 395 13.43 14.71 -32.02
N VAL A 396 12.11 14.85 -31.90
CA VAL A 396 11.51 15.84 -31.00
C VAL A 396 11.75 15.45 -29.53
N THR A 397 11.99 16.47 -28.71
CA THR A 397 12.00 16.34 -27.24
C THR A 397 10.70 16.92 -26.69
N VAL A 398 10.00 16.14 -25.87
CA VAL A 398 8.69 16.48 -25.32
C VAL A 398 8.79 16.51 -23.80
N GLY A 399 8.45 17.65 -23.17
CA GLY A 399 8.18 17.73 -21.74
C GLY A 399 6.78 17.22 -21.45
N LEU A 400 6.64 16.24 -20.57
CA LEU A 400 5.39 15.56 -20.25
C LEU A 400 5.06 15.71 -18.77
N ASP A 401 3.85 16.19 -18.47
CA ASP A 401 3.29 16.20 -17.14
C ASP A 401 1.79 15.89 -17.19
N MET A 402 1.18 15.56 -16.05
CA MET A 402 -0.22 15.18 -15.99
C MET A 402 -0.87 15.71 -14.72
N GLU A 403 -2.14 16.13 -14.84
CA GLU A 403 -2.92 16.62 -13.72
C GLU A 403 -4.20 15.80 -13.55
N TRP A 404 -4.61 15.64 -12.31
CA TRP A 404 -5.83 14.92 -11.91
C TRP A 404 -6.46 15.56 -10.67
N GLN A 405 -7.75 15.36 -10.51
CA GLN A 405 -8.41 15.82 -9.30
C GLN A 405 -7.85 15.11 -8.06
N PRO A 406 -7.46 15.82 -7.01
CA PRO A 406 -7.12 15.22 -5.73
C PRO A 406 -8.29 14.36 -5.20
N THR A 407 -8.00 13.15 -4.69
CA THR A 407 -9.04 12.21 -4.18
C THR A 407 -9.64 12.66 -2.85
N PHE A 408 -10.27 13.81 -2.82
CA PHE A 408 -11.06 14.26 -1.69
C PHE A 408 -12.46 13.65 -1.75
N GLY A 409 -12.82 12.84 -0.76
CA GLY A 409 -14.15 12.28 -0.66
C GLY A 409 -14.50 11.14 -1.64
N CYS A 410 -13.52 10.63 -2.39
CA CYS A 410 -13.68 9.48 -3.27
C CYS A 410 -12.80 8.32 -2.81
N ILE A 411 -13.22 7.07 -3.02
CA ILE A 411 -12.43 5.86 -2.72
C ILE A 411 -11.79 5.23 -3.95
N LEU A 412 -12.14 5.68 -5.16
CA LEU A 412 -11.61 5.17 -6.43
C LEU A 412 -10.22 5.71 -6.74
N SER A 413 -9.52 5.05 -7.65
CA SER A 413 -8.25 5.51 -8.19
C SER A 413 -8.41 6.81 -8.97
N GLN A 414 -7.36 7.65 -8.92
CA GLN A 414 -7.30 8.90 -9.66
C GLN A 414 -7.18 8.62 -11.16
N ARG A 415 -7.93 9.39 -11.94
CA ARG A 415 -7.85 9.40 -13.40
C ARG A 415 -7.25 10.71 -13.86
N VAL A 416 -6.52 10.68 -14.97
CA VAL A 416 -5.93 11.90 -15.55
C VAL A 416 -7.03 12.78 -16.14
N SER A 417 -7.02 14.06 -15.77
CA SER A 417 -7.95 15.08 -16.25
C SER A 417 -7.34 15.94 -17.35
N LEU A 418 -6.01 16.14 -17.32
CA LEU A 418 -5.26 16.96 -18.25
C LEU A 418 -3.88 16.37 -18.50
N ILE A 419 -3.45 16.28 -19.78
CA ILE A 419 -2.08 15.92 -20.16
C ILE A 419 -1.42 17.13 -20.78
N GLN A 420 -0.22 17.47 -20.33
CA GLN A 420 0.58 18.56 -20.85
C GLN A 420 1.73 18.03 -21.70
N LEU A 421 1.83 18.48 -22.94
CA LEU A 421 2.92 18.14 -23.86
C LEU A 421 3.60 19.42 -24.31
N ALA A 422 4.80 19.69 -23.78
CA ALA A 422 5.60 20.84 -24.16
C ALA A 422 6.63 20.46 -25.23
N VAL A 423 6.72 21.24 -26.28
CA VAL A 423 7.80 21.21 -27.27
C VAL A 423 8.53 22.55 -27.27
N SER A 424 9.57 22.72 -28.08
CA SER A 424 10.48 23.87 -28.01
C SER A 424 9.79 25.25 -28.01
N ASP A 425 8.71 25.41 -28.75
CA ASP A 425 8.07 26.71 -29.02
C ASP A 425 6.57 26.76 -28.71
N GLN A 426 5.98 25.67 -28.22
CA GLN A 426 4.54 25.60 -27.91
C GLN A 426 4.21 24.47 -26.91
N VAL A 427 3.01 24.57 -26.32
CA VAL A 427 2.50 23.56 -25.37
C VAL A 427 1.09 23.16 -25.77
N PHE A 428 0.83 21.85 -25.76
CA PHE A 428 -0.48 21.25 -25.96
C PHE A 428 -1.05 20.78 -24.64
N LEU A 429 -2.30 21.16 -24.36
CA LEU A 429 -3.06 20.77 -23.17
C LEU A 429 -4.20 19.85 -23.64
N LEU A 430 -4.04 18.54 -23.46
CA LEU A 430 -5.05 17.55 -23.82
C LEU A 430 -6.09 17.45 -22.71
N ASP A 431 -7.29 17.90 -22.99
CA ASP A 431 -8.41 17.94 -22.03
C ASP A 431 -9.20 16.63 -22.04
N LEU A 432 -8.84 15.70 -21.16
CA LEU A 432 -9.53 14.41 -21.07
C LEU A 432 -10.91 14.50 -20.41
N CYS A 433 -11.28 15.66 -19.86
CA CYS A 433 -12.62 15.92 -19.33
C CYS A 433 -13.59 16.40 -20.41
N ALA A 434 -13.10 16.75 -21.61
CA ALA A 434 -13.95 17.13 -22.73
C ALA A 434 -14.84 15.97 -23.19
N THR A 435 -16.11 16.26 -23.47
CA THR A 435 -17.12 15.24 -23.78
C THR A 435 -16.73 14.41 -25.01
N GLY A 436 -16.60 13.09 -24.82
CA GLY A 436 -16.28 12.13 -25.88
C GLY A 436 -14.81 12.07 -26.30
N PHE A 437 -13.98 13.07 -25.95
CA PHE A 437 -12.58 13.13 -26.38
C PHE A 437 -11.73 12.00 -25.73
N CYS A 438 -11.88 11.80 -24.41
CA CYS A 438 -11.15 10.74 -23.70
C CYS A 438 -11.50 9.34 -24.24
N GLN A 439 -12.76 9.09 -24.62
CA GLN A 439 -13.23 7.81 -25.13
C GLN A 439 -12.95 7.60 -26.63
N HIS A 440 -12.53 8.65 -27.35
CA HIS A 440 -12.28 8.55 -28.78
C HIS A 440 -11.08 7.64 -29.08
N PRO A 441 -11.20 6.71 -30.05
CA PRO A 441 -10.11 5.75 -30.37
C PRO A 441 -8.77 6.41 -30.73
N ASP A 442 -8.81 7.57 -31.40
CA ASP A 442 -7.60 8.27 -31.80
C ASP A 442 -6.84 8.87 -30.61
N THR A 443 -7.54 9.23 -29.53
CA THR A 443 -6.89 9.76 -28.31
C THR A 443 -6.01 8.69 -27.66
N ILE A 444 -6.55 7.49 -27.43
CA ILE A 444 -5.75 6.40 -26.84
C ILE A 444 -4.66 5.90 -27.80
N ARG A 445 -4.95 5.88 -29.12
CA ARG A 445 -3.94 5.54 -30.14
C ARG A 445 -2.79 6.52 -30.11
N PHE A 446 -3.07 7.83 -30.07
CA PHE A 446 -2.04 8.86 -29.95
C PHE A 446 -1.16 8.67 -28.70
N ILE A 447 -1.76 8.37 -27.55
CA ILE A 447 -1.00 8.09 -26.33
C ILE A 447 -0.12 6.85 -26.50
N ARG A 448 -0.63 5.77 -27.09
CA ARG A 448 0.16 4.56 -27.36
C ARG A 448 1.32 4.85 -28.31
N ASP A 449 1.07 5.57 -29.39
CA ASP A 449 2.09 5.97 -30.37
C ASP A 449 3.18 6.80 -29.68
N LEU A 450 2.80 7.83 -28.90
CA LEU A 450 3.74 8.69 -28.19
C LEU A 450 4.68 7.89 -27.28
N PHE A 451 4.12 6.96 -26.46
CA PHE A 451 4.95 6.20 -25.52
C PHE A 451 5.74 5.06 -26.15
N SER A 452 5.34 4.55 -27.32
CA SER A 452 6.06 3.49 -28.04
C SER A 452 7.19 4.00 -28.95
N GLU A 453 7.16 5.29 -29.36
CA GLU A 453 8.17 5.85 -30.24
C GLU A 453 9.49 6.11 -29.52
N ARG A 454 10.53 5.37 -29.92
CA ARG A 454 11.88 5.45 -29.34
C ARG A 454 12.63 6.73 -29.73
N ASN A 455 12.38 7.23 -30.95
CA ASN A 455 13.06 8.41 -31.48
C ASN A 455 12.59 9.73 -30.88
N ILE A 456 11.49 9.70 -30.12
CA ILE A 456 10.96 10.85 -29.39
C ILE A 456 11.46 10.76 -27.95
N LEU A 457 12.18 11.78 -27.50
CA LEU A 457 12.61 11.88 -26.11
C LEU A 457 11.49 12.48 -25.25
N LYS A 458 10.89 11.69 -24.35
CA LYS A 458 9.91 12.16 -23.37
C LYS A 458 10.60 12.45 -22.06
N LEU A 459 10.49 13.68 -21.57
CA LEU A 459 11.00 14.14 -20.29
C LEU A 459 9.86 14.23 -19.27
N GLY A 460 10.01 13.60 -18.13
CA GLY A 460 9.07 13.71 -17.01
C GLY A 460 9.79 13.79 -15.67
N TYR A 461 9.06 13.94 -14.58
CA TYR A 461 9.62 13.99 -13.23
C TYR A 461 8.82 13.13 -12.26
N GLY A 462 9.36 11.96 -11.87
CA GLY A 462 8.69 11.02 -10.98
C GLY A 462 7.49 10.31 -11.62
N THR A 463 7.58 9.99 -12.88
CA THR A 463 6.51 9.56 -13.79
C THR A 463 5.76 8.30 -13.41
N ALA A 464 6.23 7.53 -12.42
CA ALA A 464 5.54 6.32 -11.97
C ALA A 464 4.13 6.59 -11.40
N GLY A 465 3.92 7.76 -10.78
CA GLY A 465 2.61 8.21 -10.29
C GLY A 465 1.66 8.52 -11.43
N ASP A 466 2.14 9.30 -12.40
CA ASP A 466 1.40 9.76 -13.58
C ASP A 466 0.94 8.57 -14.43
N LEU A 467 1.84 7.62 -14.67
CA LEU A 467 1.54 6.40 -15.42
C LEU A 467 0.50 5.52 -14.73
N LYS A 468 0.50 5.49 -13.40
CA LYS A 468 -0.54 4.78 -12.66
C LYS A 468 -1.91 5.43 -12.85
N CYS A 469 -1.99 6.77 -12.78
CA CYS A 469 -3.23 7.51 -13.02
C CYS A 469 -3.67 7.38 -14.49
N LEU A 470 -2.72 7.42 -15.42
CA LEU A 470 -2.96 7.21 -16.85
C LEU A 470 -3.53 5.82 -17.13
N SER A 471 -2.96 4.77 -16.54
CA SER A 471 -3.47 3.40 -16.67
C SER A 471 -4.86 3.22 -16.08
N ALA A 472 -5.21 3.98 -15.02
CA ALA A 472 -6.54 3.97 -14.45
C ALA A 472 -7.56 4.77 -15.29
N THR A 473 -7.10 5.58 -16.25
CA THR A 473 -7.96 6.38 -17.13
C THR A 473 -8.60 5.53 -18.23
N TRP A 474 -7.86 4.56 -18.77
CA TRP A 474 -8.32 3.64 -19.81
C TRP A 474 -8.14 2.18 -19.40
N ASP A 475 -9.22 1.42 -19.32
CA ASP A 475 -9.19 -0.01 -18.98
C ASP A 475 -8.30 -0.82 -19.96
N GLN A 476 -8.24 -0.40 -21.22
CA GLN A 476 -7.38 -1.04 -22.24
C GLN A 476 -5.88 -0.96 -21.91
N LEU A 477 -5.44 -0.01 -21.10
CA LEU A 477 -4.05 0.10 -20.65
C LEU A 477 -3.74 -0.83 -19.47
N LEU A 478 -4.76 -1.38 -18.81
CA LEU A 478 -4.58 -2.43 -17.80
C LEU A 478 -4.39 -3.81 -18.47
N GLU A 479 -5.08 -4.04 -19.60
CA GLU A 479 -4.98 -5.28 -20.38
C GLU A 479 -3.69 -5.31 -21.20
N GLU A 480 -3.37 -4.20 -21.88
CA GLU A 480 -2.18 -4.02 -22.68
C GLU A 480 -1.41 -2.77 -22.23
N PRO A 481 -0.41 -2.94 -21.31
CA PRO A 481 0.37 -1.83 -20.78
C PRO A 481 1.17 -1.07 -21.86
N LEU A 482 1.38 0.23 -21.61
CA LEU A 482 2.17 1.10 -22.48
C LEU A 482 3.63 0.61 -22.58
N LYS A 483 4.16 0.65 -23.80
CA LYS A 483 5.60 0.46 -24.03
C LYS A 483 6.31 1.79 -23.75
N MET A 484 7.18 1.81 -22.74
CA MET A 484 7.85 3.03 -22.28
C MET A 484 9.19 3.24 -22.99
N GLU A 485 9.14 3.54 -24.29
CA GLU A 485 10.35 3.80 -25.08
C GLU A 485 10.70 5.31 -25.06
N GLY A 486 11.98 5.65 -25.11
CA GLY A 486 12.45 7.04 -25.18
C GLY A 486 12.11 7.92 -23.97
N MET A 487 11.80 7.34 -22.81
CA MET A 487 11.44 8.06 -21.59
C MET A 487 12.67 8.36 -20.72
N LEU A 488 12.80 9.60 -20.27
CA LEU A 488 13.84 10.05 -19.34
C LEU A 488 13.19 10.72 -18.12
N ASP A 489 13.25 10.04 -16.97
CA ASP A 489 12.74 10.58 -15.71
C ASP A 489 13.81 11.44 -15.02
N LEU A 490 13.57 12.77 -15.00
CA LEU A 490 14.49 13.75 -14.38
C LEU A 490 14.61 13.58 -12.87
N LEU A 491 13.71 12.85 -12.21
CA LEU A 491 13.85 12.53 -10.78
C LEU A 491 15.13 11.72 -10.52
N SER A 492 15.46 10.77 -11.39
CA SER A 492 16.67 9.97 -11.28
C SER A 492 17.95 10.82 -11.43
N ILE A 493 17.92 11.79 -12.34
CA ILE A 493 19.00 12.77 -12.52
C ILE A 493 19.11 13.68 -11.31
N HIS A 494 17.99 14.21 -10.80
CA HIS A 494 17.95 15.04 -9.60
C HIS A 494 18.55 14.34 -8.38
N GLN A 495 18.18 13.07 -8.15
CA GLN A 495 18.77 12.26 -7.09
C GLN A 495 20.29 12.11 -7.22
N LYS A 496 20.81 12.00 -8.46
CA LYS A 496 22.25 11.91 -8.71
C LYS A 496 22.95 13.25 -8.41
N ILE A 497 22.36 14.36 -8.81
CA ILE A 497 22.85 15.73 -8.48
C ILE A 497 22.94 15.90 -6.96
N GLN A 498 21.90 15.51 -6.23
CA GLN A 498 21.90 15.61 -4.77
C GLN A 498 22.98 14.76 -4.11
N ARG A 499 23.19 13.53 -4.60
CA ARG A 499 24.25 12.64 -4.10
C ARG A 499 25.66 13.20 -4.37
N SER A 500 25.88 13.81 -5.55
CA SER A 500 27.16 14.43 -5.91
C SER A 500 27.50 15.62 -5.00
N LYS A 501 26.50 16.45 -4.66
CA LYS A 501 26.67 17.57 -3.72
C LYS A 501 27.02 17.14 -2.29
N ILE A 502 26.54 15.97 -1.85
CA ILE A 502 26.82 15.42 -0.53
C ILE A 502 28.26 14.89 -0.42
N ASN A 503 28.83 14.41 -1.53
CA ASN A 503 30.15 13.76 -1.58
C ASN A 503 31.32 14.72 -1.82
N GLN A 504 31.08 16.01 -2.11
CA GLN A 504 32.13 17.00 -2.24
C GLN A 504 32.55 17.52 -0.85
N PRO A 505 33.84 17.51 -0.48
CA PRO A 505 34.34 18.14 0.75
C PRO A 505 34.15 19.65 0.64
N GLN A 506 33.29 20.21 1.47
CA GLN A 506 33.01 21.63 1.51
C GLN A 506 34.13 22.33 2.27
N ASN A 507 35.09 22.93 1.54
CA ASN A 507 36.03 23.91 2.06
C ASN A 507 35.45 25.34 1.81
N GLY A 508 34.71 25.87 2.78
CA GLY A 508 34.23 27.24 2.75
C GLY A 508 33.11 27.53 3.77
N PRO A 509 33.02 28.73 4.35
CA PRO A 509 31.96 29.06 5.29
C PRO A 509 30.61 29.07 4.56
N ARG A 510 29.65 28.37 5.11
CA ARG A 510 28.25 28.36 4.66
C ARG A 510 27.66 29.74 4.89
N GLU A 511 27.42 30.51 3.83
CA GLU A 511 26.41 31.56 3.91
C GLU A 511 25.05 30.92 4.15
N VAL A 512 24.62 30.99 5.39
CA VAL A 512 23.26 30.63 5.81
C VAL A 512 22.38 31.79 5.32
N LEU A 513 21.77 31.60 4.14
CA LEU A 513 20.59 32.35 3.77
C LEU A 513 19.46 31.93 4.70
N VAL A 514 19.39 32.62 5.84
CA VAL A 514 18.25 32.56 6.77
C VAL A 514 17.12 33.34 6.10
N GLY A 515 16.26 32.59 5.40
CA GLY A 515 14.95 33.04 4.96
C GLY A 515 13.95 32.01 5.46
N GLU A 516 13.05 32.39 6.34
CA GLU A 516 11.89 31.65 6.77
C GLU A 516 10.99 31.33 5.56
N ASN A 517 11.23 30.22 4.87
CA ASN A 517 10.25 29.67 3.93
C ASN A 517 10.44 28.15 3.85
N CYS A 518 9.33 27.40 3.79
CA CYS A 518 9.30 25.97 3.52
C CYS A 518 10.32 25.61 2.44
N ALA A 519 11.30 24.78 2.78
CA ALA A 519 12.32 24.34 1.84
C ALA A 519 11.63 23.70 0.63
N GLU A 520 11.94 24.19 -0.58
CA GLU A 520 11.42 23.66 -1.84
C GLU A 520 11.73 22.17 -1.96
N LYS A 521 10.83 21.42 -2.61
CA LYS A 521 10.93 19.97 -2.79
C LYS A 521 10.56 19.56 -4.20
N GLY A 522 10.95 18.34 -4.57
CA GLY A 522 10.56 17.74 -5.83
C GLY A 522 11.03 18.53 -7.07
N LEU A 523 10.17 18.62 -8.09
CA LEU A 523 10.48 19.32 -9.33
C LEU A 523 10.81 20.81 -9.10
N SER A 524 10.07 21.50 -8.21
CA SER A 524 10.34 22.91 -7.88
C SER A 524 11.77 23.15 -7.38
N LEU A 525 12.29 22.23 -6.55
CA LEU A 525 13.68 22.31 -6.09
C LEU A 525 14.68 22.09 -7.25
N LEU A 526 14.42 21.14 -8.16
CA LEU A 526 15.28 20.92 -9.32
C LEU A 526 15.30 22.16 -10.23
N VAL A 527 14.14 22.74 -10.50
CA VAL A 527 14.01 23.96 -11.30
C VAL A 527 14.75 25.14 -10.62
N GLN A 528 14.61 25.31 -9.33
CA GLN A 528 15.36 26.33 -8.57
C GLN A 528 16.87 26.12 -8.65
N GLN A 529 17.34 24.88 -8.51
CA GLN A 529 18.78 24.57 -8.55
C GLN A 529 19.41 24.74 -9.93
N VAL A 530 18.65 24.53 -11.00
CA VAL A 530 19.16 24.55 -12.39
C VAL A 530 18.86 25.89 -13.06
N LEU A 531 17.66 26.46 -12.85
CA LEU A 531 17.18 27.68 -13.50
C LEU A 531 17.11 28.90 -12.59
N GLY A 532 17.45 28.76 -11.29
CA GLY A 532 17.57 29.85 -10.33
C GLY A 532 16.29 30.29 -9.62
N ARG A 533 15.11 29.87 -10.09
CA ARG A 533 13.81 30.20 -9.47
C ARG A 533 12.93 28.96 -9.35
N PRO A 534 12.18 28.83 -8.22
CA PRO A 534 11.27 27.69 -8.02
C PRO A 534 10.01 27.80 -8.90
N LEU A 535 9.28 26.70 -9.03
CA LEU A 535 7.93 26.69 -9.59
C LEU A 535 6.92 27.20 -8.57
N ASP A 536 5.87 27.89 -9.05
CA ASP A 536 4.69 28.19 -8.23
C ASP A 536 3.84 26.92 -8.06
N LYS A 537 3.68 26.44 -6.83
CA LYS A 537 2.92 25.23 -6.51
C LYS A 537 1.49 25.49 -6.03
N THR A 538 1.00 26.73 -6.20
CA THR A 538 -0.30 27.19 -5.70
C THR A 538 -1.48 26.39 -6.30
N GLU A 539 -1.40 26.00 -7.57
CA GLU A 539 -2.44 25.28 -8.29
C GLU A 539 -2.26 23.75 -8.30
N GLN A 540 -1.19 23.21 -7.70
CA GLN A 540 -0.92 21.78 -7.68
C GLN A 540 -2.09 20.94 -7.13
N MET A 541 -2.80 21.47 -6.14
CA MET A 541 -3.94 20.81 -5.52
C MET A 541 -5.27 21.46 -5.94
N SER A 542 -5.38 21.97 -7.15
CA SER A 542 -6.64 22.55 -7.62
C SER A 542 -7.63 21.49 -8.14
N ASN A 543 -8.85 21.89 -8.39
CA ASN A 543 -9.84 21.01 -9.02
C ASN A 543 -9.61 20.96 -10.53
N TRP A 544 -8.89 19.95 -10.98
CA TRP A 544 -8.53 19.77 -12.40
C TRP A 544 -9.66 19.20 -13.28
N GLU A 545 -10.78 18.79 -12.70
CA GLU A 545 -11.98 18.36 -13.44
C GLU A 545 -12.94 19.52 -13.73
N LYS A 546 -12.83 20.63 -12.99
CA LYS A 546 -13.68 21.80 -13.19
C LYS A 546 -13.35 22.49 -14.51
N ARG A 547 -14.39 22.84 -15.31
CA ARG A 547 -14.26 23.58 -16.55
C ARG A 547 -15.11 24.86 -16.52
N PRO A 548 -14.65 25.94 -17.18
CA PRO A 548 -13.34 26.11 -17.82
C PRO A 548 -12.19 26.22 -16.80
N LEU A 549 -10.96 25.85 -17.20
CA LEU A 549 -9.77 26.07 -16.38
C LEU A 549 -9.49 27.57 -16.19
N ARG A 550 -9.08 27.95 -14.99
CA ARG A 550 -8.61 29.32 -14.70
C ARG A 550 -7.28 29.58 -15.40
N ILE A 551 -6.99 30.85 -15.69
CA ILE A 551 -5.69 31.25 -16.30
C ILE A 551 -4.50 30.84 -15.39
N SER A 552 -4.65 30.92 -14.07
CA SER A 552 -3.64 30.43 -13.11
C SER A 552 -3.36 28.93 -13.25
N GLN A 553 -4.41 28.08 -13.42
CA GLN A 553 -4.24 26.65 -13.67
C GLN A 553 -3.52 26.39 -15.01
N ILE A 554 -3.90 27.12 -16.06
CA ILE A 554 -3.28 26.97 -17.38
C ILE A 554 -1.79 27.34 -17.30
N ARG A 555 -1.45 28.46 -16.67
CA ARG A 555 -0.04 28.89 -16.46
C ARG A 555 0.75 27.85 -15.68
N TYR A 556 0.15 27.29 -14.63
CA TYR A 556 0.76 26.25 -13.82
C TYR A 556 1.04 24.99 -14.66
N ALA A 557 0.05 24.46 -15.36
CA ALA A 557 0.17 23.26 -16.18
C ALA A 557 1.22 23.42 -17.32
N VAL A 558 1.24 24.59 -17.94
CA VAL A 558 2.25 24.94 -18.96
C VAL A 558 3.65 24.99 -18.34
N ALA A 559 3.80 25.56 -17.13
CA ALA A 559 5.10 25.71 -16.49
C ALA A 559 5.68 24.35 -16.06
N ASP A 560 4.87 23.44 -15.53
CA ASP A 560 5.32 22.14 -15.04
C ASP A 560 5.83 21.24 -16.20
N ALA A 561 5.19 21.28 -17.38
CA ALA A 561 5.68 20.55 -18.55
C ALA A 561 6.86 21.25 -19.26
N TYR A 562 6.79 22.59 -19.43
CA TYR A 562 7.79 23.32 -20.20
C TYR A 562 9.14 23.45 -19.45
N CYS A 563 9.13 23.56 -18.13
CA CYS A 563 10.35 23.62 -17.34
C CYS A 563 11.25 22.39 -17.52
N LEU A 564 10.68 21.21 -17.84
CA LEU A 564 11.43 19.98 -18.09
C LEU A 564 12.38 20.13 -19.29
N LEU A 565 11.93 20.80 -20.35
CA LEU A 565 12.75 21.10 -21.53
C LEU A 565 13.93 22.03 -21.17
N HIS A 566 13.66 23.10 -20.43
CA HIS A 566 14.69 24.04 -20.00
C HIS A 566 15.71 23.37 -19.06
N VAL A 567 15.25 22.64 -18.08
CA VAL A 567 16.12 21.88 -17.16
C VAL A 567 17.00 20.91 -17.94
N TYR A 568 16.40 20.14 -18.85
CA TYR A 568 17.15 19.18 -19.67
C TYR A 568 18.18 19.88 -20.56
N SER A 569 17.82 21.00 -21.19
CA SER A 569 18.73 21.80 -22.04
C SER A 569 19.95 22.26 -21.25
N VAL A 570 19.76 22.85 -20.05
CA VAL A 570 20.86 23.32 -19.21
C VAL A 570 21.74 22.17 -18.71
N LEU A 571 21.13 21.07 -18.26
CA LEU A 571 21.87 19.90 -17.79
C LEU A 571 22.66 19.21 -18.90
N SER A 572 22.12 19.18 -20.14
CA SER A 572 22.79 18.59 -21.30
C SER A 572 23.92 19.47 -21.83
N SER A 573 23.79 20.80 -21.71
CA SER A 573 24.84 21.74 -22.16
C SER A 573 26.05 21.74 -21.21
N ASN A 574 25.83 21.54 -19.91
CA ASN A 574 26.89 21.62 -18.90
C ASN A 574 26.79 20.48 -17.86
N PRO A 575 26.83 19.20 -18.26
CA PRO A 575 26.59 18.08 -17.36
C PRO A 575 27.62 17.98 -16.21
N THR A 576 28.88 18.34 -16.49
CA THR A 576 29.98 18.27 -15.52
C THR A 576 29.80 19.23 -14.35
N CYS A 577 29.19 20.41 -14.55
CA CYS A 577 28.88 21.37 -13.48
C CYS A 577 27.90 20.79 -12.44
N PHE A 578 27.11 19.80 -12.81
CA PHE A 578 26.16 19.13 -11.96
C PHE A 578 26.64 17.74 -11.49
N GLY A 579 27.88 17.36 -11.82
CA GLY A 579 28.42 16.04 -11.49
C GLY A 579 27.73 14.88 -12.26
N LEU A 580 27.28 15.17 -13.50
CA LEU A 580 26.57 14.24 -14.36
C LEU A 580 27.47 13.74 -15.49
N PRO A 581 27.22 12.54 -16.05
CA PRO A 581 27.88 12.06 -17.25
C PRO A 581 27.46 12.88 -18.49
N ALA A 582 28.29 12.85 -19.53
CA ALA A 582 28.01 13.56 -20.79
C ALA A 582 26.71 13.11 -21.45
N ASP A 583 26.42 11.81 -21.40
CA ASP A 583 25.14 11.28 -21.85
C ASP A 583 24.18 11.07 -20.66
N LEU A 584 23.16 11.93 -20.56
CA LEU A 584 22.15 11.86 -19.49
C LEU A 584 21.22 10.63 -19.64
N ARG A 585 21.06 10.08 -20.85
CA ARG A 585 20.23 8.91 -21.12
C ARG A 585 20.80 7.64 -20.49
N SER A 586 22.14 7.57 -20.34
CA SER A 586 22.83 6.44 -19.70
C SER A 586 22.44 6.24 -18.22
N ILE A 587 21.89 7.29 -17.57
CA ILE A 587 21.48 7.23 -16.17
C ILE A 587 20.23 6.37 -15.98
N SER A 588 19.30 6.36 -16.93
CA SER A 588 18.07 5.55 -16.86
C SER A 588 18.32 4.07 -17.16
N SER A 589 19.27 3.73 -18.03
CA SER A 589 19.61 2.35 -18.36
C SER A 589 20.27 1.60 -17.19
N SER A 590 21.13 2.27 -16.43
CA SER A 590 21.84 1.66 -15.30
C SER A 590 20.93 1.26 -14.12
N GLN A 591 19.74 1.86 -13.95
CA GLN A 591 18.79 1.48 -12.90
C GLN A 591 17.94 0.27 -13.29
N SER A 592 17.68 0.04 -14.57
CA SER A 592 16.96 -1.14 -15.05
C SER A 592 17.80 -2.42 -14.93
N GLU A 593 19.12 -2.33 -15.15
CA GLU A 593 20.05 -3.45 -15.04
C GLU A 593 20.34 -3.83 -13.58
N THR A 594 20.58 -2.85 -12.70
CA THR A 594 20.79 -3.11 -11.25
C THR A 594 19.56 -3.65 -10.54
N SER A 595 18.35 -3.34 -11.00
CA SER A 595 17.11 -3.92 -10.46
C SER A 595 16.84 -5.33 -10.99
N LYS A 596 17.24 -5.65 -12.24
CA LYS A 596 17.21 -7.01 -12.81
C LYS A 596 18.32 -7.90 -12.22
N GLU A 597 19.53 -7.39 -12.04
CA GLU A 597 20.61 -8.11 -11.38
C GLU A 597 20.35 -8.37 -9.89
N LYS A 598 19.76 -7.42 -9.15
CA LYS A 598 19.33 -7.66 -7.76
C LYS A 598 18.20 -8.69 -7.65
N LYS A 599 17.28 -8.74 -8.62
CA LYS A 599 16.25 -9.80 -8.68
C LYS A 599 16.82 -11.14 -9.14
N GLN A 600 17.82 -11.16 -10.04
CA GLN A 600 18.52 -12.39 -10.45
C GLN A 600 19.50 -12.89 -9.38
N LYS A 601 20.30 -12.01 -8.76
CA LYS A 601 21.16 -12.35 -7.62
C LYS A 601 20.34 -12.81 -6.40
N GLY A 602 19.16 -12.25 -6.17
CA GLY A 602 18.22 -12.73 -5.14
C GLY A 602 17.58 -14.08 -5.48
N LYS A 603 17.39 -14.43 -6.76
CA LYS A 603 16.95 -15.76 -7.19
C LYS A 603 18.10 -16.76 -7.18
N GLN A 604 19.28 -16.39 -7.69
CA GLN A 604 20.47 -17.23 -7.67
C GLN A 604 21.00 -17.47 -6.25
N ALA A 605 20.92 -16.48 -5.34
CA ALA A 605 21.24 -16.70 -3.92
C ALA A 605 20.22 -17.60 -3.20
N LYS A 606 18.96 -17.64 -3.64
CA LYS A 606 17.98 -18.62 -3.14
C LYS A 606 18.16 -20.01 -3.74
N GLU A 607 18.69 -20.11 -4.97
CA GLU A 607 19.03 -21.38 -5.62
C GLU A 607 20.39 -21.89 -5.19
N ALA A 608 21.36 -21.00 -4.86
CA ALA A 608 22.69 -21.37 -4.34
C ALA A 608 22.62 -21.81 -2.86
N LEU A 609 21.75 -21.22 -2.03
CA LEU A 609 21.52 -21.69 -0.65
C LEU A 609 20.82 -23.07 -0.59
N GLY A 610 20.28 -23.54 -1.70
CA GLY A 610 19.71 -24.90 -1.82
C GLY A 610 20.71 -25.95 -2.32
N LYS A 611 21.93 -25.59 -2.69
CA LYS A 611 22.95 -26.51 -3.25
C LYS A 611 24.22 -26.68 -2.44
N GLU A 612 24.45 -25.87 -1.40
CA GLU A 612 25.71 -25.94 -0.60
C GLU A 612 25.56 -26.61 0.76
N GLU A 613 24.46 -27.29 1.09
CA GLU A 613 24.38 -28.11 2.33
C GLU A 613 24.65 -29.60 2.13
N CYS A 614 25.47 -29.97 1.17
CA CYS A 614 25.97 -31.32 1.06
C CYS A 614 27.44 -31.32 0.68
N GLN A 615 28.35 -31.04 1.62
CA GLN A 615 29.69 -31.64 1.70
C GLN A 615 30.51 -31.01 2.84
N GLY A 616 30.99 -31.86 3.70
CA GLY A 616 32.30 -31.67 4.33
C GLY A 616 32.37 -31.44 5.83
N ALA A 617 32.43 -32.57 6.53
CA ALA A 617 33.49 -32.94 7.46
C ALA A 617 33.65 -32.25 8.83
N GLN A 618 33.32 -33.02 9.81
CA GLN A 618 34.00 -33.24 11.12
C GLN A 618 35.19 -32.35 11.44
N ARG A 619 35.13 -31.59 12.52
CA ARG A 619 36.19 -31.52 13.53
C ARG A 619 35.63 -30.99 14.86
N GLY A 620 36.14 -31.62 15.91
CA GLY A 620 35.73 -31.73 17.28
C GLY A 620 35.58 -30.46 18.10
N SER A 621 34.72 -30.57 19.04
CA SER A 621 34.58 -29.71 20.20
C SER A 621 35.53 -30.18 21.32
N PRO A 622 35.96 -29.28 22.18
CA PRO A 622 36.13 -29.65 23.58
C PRO A 622 35.10 -28.92 24.47
N PRO A 623 34.77 -29.49 25.63
CA PRO A 623 33.66 -29.04 26.46
C PRO A 623 34.07 -27.90 27.40
N CYS A 624 33.14 -27.00 27.69
CA CYS A 624 33.30 -26.08 28.81
C CYS A 624 32.23 -26.33 29.84
N SER A 625 32.71 -26.57 31.02
CA SER A 625 32.04 -26.85 32.27
C SER A 625 31.31 -25.66 32.85
N ASP A 626 30.19 -25.97 33.51
CA ASP A 626 29.44 -25.11 34.44
C ASP A 626 30.31 -24.62 35.59
N THR A 627 30.18 -23.35 35.92
CA THR A 627 30.34 -22.88 37.31
C THR A 627 29.53 -21.61 37.53
N GLU A 628 28.48 -21.75 38.30
CA GLU A 628 27.81 -20.66 39.01
C GLU A 628 28.81 -19.92 39.91
N LYS A 629 28.78 -18.58 39.84
CA LYS A 629 29.06 -17.74 41.00
C LYS A 629 28.40 -16.38 40.86
N GLY A 630 27.44 -16.12 41.73
CA GLY A 630 26.87 -14.83 41.94
C GLY A 630 27.90 -13.82 42.45
N LEU A 631 27.76 -12.61 41.96
CA LEU A 631 28.40 -11.44 42.60
C LEU A 631 27.42 -10.29 42.56
N LEU A 632 26.94 -9.95 43.74
CA LEU A 632 26.35 -8.68 44.10
C LEU A 632 27.30 -7.55 43.65
N CYS A 633 26.87 -6.66 42.81
CA CYS A 633 27.59 -5.43 42.50
C CYS A 633 26.77 -4.24 42.98
N GLY A 634 27.34 -3.53 43.94
CA GLY A 634 26.77 -2.40 44.62
C GLY A 634 26.49 -1.23 43.71
N GLU A 635 25.45 -0.50 44.06
CA GLU A 635 25.07 0.78 43.51
C GLU A 635 26.19 1.81 43.72
N LYS A 636 26.85 2.20 42.65
CA LYS A 636 27.61 3.47 42.64
C LYS A 636 26.68 4.57 42.18
N ALA A 637 26.51 5.54 43.08
CA ALA A 637 25.81 6.81 42.82
C ALA A 637 26.30 7.44 41.52
N SER A 638 25.39 7.65 40.56
CA SER A 638 25.63 8.44 39.36
C SER A 638 25.63 9.92 39.72
N GLU A 639 26.70 10.62 39.40
CA GLU A 639 26.79 12.07 39.43
C GLU A 639 25.57 12.69 38.71
N ASP A 640 24.91 13.63 39.38
CA ASP A 640 23.79 14.41 38.86
C ASP A 640 24.24 15.30 37.70
N ILE A 641 24.04 14.84 36.48
CA ILE A 641 24.18 15.66 35.28
C ILE A 641 22.91 16.55 35.21
N PRO A 642 23.03 17.89 35.20
CA PRO A 642 21.89 18.76 35.14
C PRO A 642 21.02 18.51 33.91
N PRO A 643 19.69 18.54 34.03
CA PRO A 643 18.78 18.26 32.91
C PRO A 643 18.96 19.27 31.78
N LEU A 644 19.22 18.79 30.57
CA LEU A 644 19.32 19.62 29.36
C LEU A 644 17.95 20.19 29.00
N PRO A 645 17.81 21.49 28.71
CA PRO A 645 16.55 22.06 28.27
C PRO A 645 16.11 21.46 26.91
N PRO A 646 14.78 21.33 26.65
CA PRO A 646 14.26 20.68 25.44
C PRO A 646 14.81 21.28 24.15
N GLN A 647 15.05 22.58 24.11
CA GLN A 647 15.56 23.31 22.92
C GLN A 647 16.98 22.92 22.52
N GLN A 648 17.77 22.39 23.46
CA GLN A 648 19.13 21.91 23.19
C GLN A 648 19.15 20.44 22.73
N LEU A 649 17.99 19.79 22.70
CA LEU A 649 17.85 18.41 22.28
C LEU A 649 17.51 18.36 20.79
N ARG A 650 18.37 17.73 19.99
CA ARG A 650 18.10 17.46 18.58
C ARG A 650 17.83 15.97 18.37
N VAL A 651 16.69 15.64 17.80
CA VAL A 651 16.23 14.26 17.60
C VAL A 651 15.92 14.03 16.12
N VAL A 652 16.40 12.91 15.56
CA VAL A 652 15.99 12.47 14.22
C VAL A 652 15.00 11.34 14.39
N CYS A 653 13.80 11.50 13.83
CA CYS A 653 12.76 10.48 13.85
C CYS A 653 12.59 9.87 12.47
N ASP A 654 12.47 8.54 12.44
CA ASP A 654 12.06 7.79 11.25
C ASP A 654 10.64 8.21 10.84
N ASN A 655 10.32 8.11 9.55
CA ASN A 655 9.00 8.34 8.99
C ASN A 655 7.90 7.49 9.66
N MET A 656 8.24 6.31 10.19
CA MET A 656 7.34 5.47 10.97
C MET A 656 6.99 6.05 12.34
N LEU A 657 7.76 7.02 12.83
CA LEU A 657 7.61 7.66 14.14
C LEU A 657 7.06 9.09 14.04
N GLN A 658 6.34 9.43 12.98
CA GLN A 658 5.79 10.78 12.76
C GLN A 658 4.96 11.30 13.94
N GLY A 659 4.18 10.44 14.60
CA GLY A 659 3.41 10.81 15.79
C GLY A 659 4.30 11.23 16.97
N LEU A 660 5.37 10.48 17.22
CA LEU A 660 6.35 10.80 18.25
C LEU A 660 7.12 12.08 17.92
N GLY A 661 7.55 12.23 16.65
CA GLY A 661 8.26 13.42 16.21
C GLY A 661 7.44 14.71 16.36
N ARG A 662 6.15 14.68 16.02
CA ARG A 662 5.23 15.81 16.26
C ARG A 662 5.07 16.12 17.75
N TYR A 663 4.90 15.09 18.57
CA TYR A 663 4.78 15.25 20.01
C TYR A 663 6.03 15.87 20.64
N LEU A 664 7.22 15.42 20.25
CA LEU A 664 8.49 16.00 20.71
C LEU A 664 8.65 17.46 20.30
N ARG A 665 8.22 17.83 19.08
CA ARG A 665 8.19 19.25 18.65
C ARG A 665 7.27 20.12 19.52
N CYS A 666 6.11 19.58 19.92
CA CYS A 666 5.20 20.28 20.85
C CYS A 666 5.84 20.53 22.22
N LEU A 667 6.82 19.70 22.61
CA LEU A 667 7.62 19.88 23.84
C LEU A 667 8.84 20.80 23.64
N GLY A 668 8.99 21.40 22.48
CA GLY A 668 10.12 22.32 22.16
C GLY A 668 11.42 21.61 21.77
N VAL A 669 11.39 20.31 21.45
CA VAL A 669 12.56 19.56 20.99
C VAL A 669 12.77 19.81 19.49
N ASP A 670 14.02 20.06 19.07
CA ASP A 670 14.38 20.14 17.64
C ASP A 670 14.33 18.74 17.02
N VAL A 671 13.29 18.47 16.19
CA VAL A 671 13.07 17.16 15.60
C VAL A 671 13.15 17.22 14.09
N VAL A 672 14.08 16.46 13.51
CA VAL A 672 14.18 16.21 12.08
C VAL A 672 13.43 14.91 11.77
N MET A 673 12.47 14.96 10.83
CA MET A 673 11.76 13.78 10.35
C MET A 673 12.43 13.26 9.07
N LEU A 674 12.75 11.97 9.04
CA LEU A 674 13.26 11.31 7.84
C LEU A 674 12.09 10.99 6.89
N GLU A 675 12.32 11.19 5.58
CA GLU A 675 11.39 10.76 4.52
C GLU A 675 11.72 9.33 4.05
N ASN A 676 10.80 8.70 3.31
CA ASN A 676 10.98 7.32 2.80
C ASN A 676 12.17 7.19 1.85
N THR A 677 12.64 8.31 1.30
CA THR A 677 13.77 8.42 0.37
C THR A 677 15.10 8.68 1.07
N ASP A 678 15.08 9.02 2.36
CA ASP A 678 16.30 9.37 3.10
C ASP A 678 17.09 8.11 3.50
N ASP A 679 18.40 8.12 3.25
CA ASP A 679 19.28 7.05 3.72
C ASP A 679 19.54 7.22 5.24
N HIS A 680 18.99 6.30 6.03
CA HIS A 680 19.16 6.27 7.48
C HIS A 680 20.62 6.28 7.95
N ARG A 681 21.58 5.84 7.09
CA ARG A 681 23.02 5.87 7.38
C ARG A 681 23.59 7.30 7.31
N VAL A 682 23.03 8.14 6.45
CA VAL A 682 23.44 9.56 6.30
C VAL A 682 22.94 10.36 7.49
N ALA A 683 21.70 10.13 7.93
CA ALA A 683 21.15 10.76 9.13
C ALA A 683 21.97 10.45 10.40
N ALA A 684 22.49 9.23 10.52
CA ALA A 684 23.35 8.82 11.63
C ALA A 684 24.74 9.51 11.64
N LYS A 685 25.22 9.97 10.48
CA LYS A 685 26.52 10.65 10.36
C LYS A 685 26.45 12.15 10.71
N HIS A 686 25.28 12.78 10.57
CA HIS A 686 25.13 14.23 10.71
C HIS A 686 24.81 14.72 12.11
N SER A 687 24.66 13.87 13.11
CA SER A 687 24.40 14.34 14.48
C SER A 687 25.18 13.59 15.53
N LEU A 688 26.02 14.33 16.23
CA LEU A 688 26.74 13.91 17.45
C LEU A 688 25.81 13.59 18.63
N LYS A 689 24.47 13.82 18.51
CA LYS A 689 23.45 13.53 19.53
C LYS A 689 22.13 13.08 18.85
N VAL A 690 22.15 11.91 18.23
CA VAL A 690 20.95 11.32 17.59
C VAL A 690 20.45 10.14 18.39
N VAL A 691 19.15 10.15 18.71
CA VAL A 691 18.44 8.95 19.18
C VAL A 691 17.63 8.42 18.00
N SER A 692 18.09 7.33 17.38
CA SER A 692 17.31 6.61 16.38
C SER A 692 16.59 5.45 17.06
N TYR A 693 15.29 5.36 16.87
CA TYR A 693 14.49 4.22 17.33
C TYR A 693 14.20 3.33 16.12
N SER A 694 14.88 2.18 16.04
CA SER A 694 14.54 1.17 15.05
C SER A 694 13.61 0.13 15.66
N ARG A 695 12.56 -0.25 14.92
CA ARG A 695 11.61 -1.29 15.29
C ARG A 695 12.33 -2.63 15.40
N VAL A 696 12.28 -3.26 16.59
CA VAL A 696 12.76 -4.63 16.78
C VAL A 696 11.85 -5.55 15.97
N GLY A 697 12.34 -6.11 14.86
CA GLY A 697 11.56 -7.08 14.10
C GLY A 697 11.97 -7.36 12.66
N SER A 698 12.90 -6.65 12.07
CA SER A 698 13.49 -7.06 10.77
C SER A 698 15.00 -6.87 10.78
N ARG A 699 15.68 -7.86 10.22
CA ARG A 699 17.15 -7.94 10.19
C ARG A 699 17.77 -6.79 9.41
N SER A 700 17.99 -5.65 10.05
CA SER A 700 18.90 -4.62 9.59
C SER A 700 19.82 -4.25 10.74
N LYS A 701 21.11 -4.57 10.59
CA LYS A 701 22.15 -4.19 11.55
C LYS A 701 22.33 -2.68 11.48
N VAL A 702 21.77 -1.96 12.44
CA VAL A 702 22.06 -0.54 12.67
C VAL A 702 23.36 -0.49 13.48
N CYS A 703 24.39 0.14 12.92
CA CYS A 703 25.61 0.46 13.67
C CYS A 703 25.30 1.59 14.66
N VAL A 704 25.11 1.23 15.91
CA VAL A 704 25.03 2.18 17.03
C VAL A 704 26.44 2.40 17.56
N PRO A 705 26.89 3.64 17.81
CA PRO A 705 28.19 3.88 18.44
C PRO A 705 28.31 3.12 19.77
N ARG A 706 29.50 2.62 20.07
CA ARG A 706 29.80 1.66 21.16
C ARG A 706 29.39 2.15 22.58
N TRP A 707 29.10 3.43 22.75
CA TRP A 707 28.69 4.06 24.02
C TRP A 707 27.16 4.20 24.17
N ALA A 708 26.35 3.88 23.16
CA ALA A 708 24.90 3.98 23.16
C ALA A 708 24.20 2.60 23.19
N ARG A 709 24.74 1.62 23.91
CA ARG A 709 24.01 0.35 24.18
C ARG A 709 23.00 0.58 25.29
N VAL A 710 21.77 0.78 24.91
CA VAL A 710 20.63 0.76 25.83
C VAL A 710 19.92 -0.57 25.67
N ALA A 711 19.86 -1.34 26.74
CA ALA A 711 19.13 -2.60 26.79
C ALA A 711 17.63 -2.31 26.74
N ALA A 712 16.95 -2.78 25.71
CA ALA A 712 15.51 -2.74 25.62
C ALA A 712 14.92 -3.92 26.41
N CYS A 713 14.22 -3.64 27.49
CA CYS A 713 13.46 -4.63 28.24
C CYS A 713 12.02 -4.71 27.66
N PRO A 714 11.47 -5.90 27.32
CA PRO A 714 10.25 -6.05 26.52
C PRO A 714 8.91 -5.98 27.26
N SER A 715 8.83 -5.61 28.51
CA SER A 715 7.63 -6.01 29.31
C SER A 715 6.77 -4.93 29.94
N THR A 716 6.86 -3.63 29.60
CA THR A 716 6.02 -2.62 30.30
C THR A 716 5.44 -1.48 29.43
N ALA A 717 5.23 -1.67 28.15
CA ALA A 717 4.54 -0.67 27.32
C ALA A 717 3.07 -1.02 27.06
N ARG A 718 2.28 -1.23 28.10
CA ARG A 718 0.80 -1.30 28.01
C ARG A 718 0.18 -0.64 29.23
N LYS A 719 0.00 0.70 29.17
CA LYS A 719 -1.13 1.40 29.80
C LYS A 719 -1.37 2.69 29.02
N ARG A 720 -2.52 2.75 28.33
CA ARG A 720 -3.11 3.99 27.82
C ARG A 720 -3.59 4.81 28.99
N PRO A 721 -3.51 6.16 28.97
CA PRO A 721 -4.28 6.98 29.90
C PRO A 721 -5.75 6.92 29.49
N GLU A 722 -6.60 6.43 30.35
CA GLU A 722 -8.04 6.56 30.26
C GLU A 722 -8.42 8.02 30.49
N THR A 723 -9.20 8.58 29.59
CA THR A 723 -9.93 9.82 29.75
C THR A 723 -10.99 9.64 30.84
N ARG A 724 -10.75 10.13 32.02
CA ARG A 724 -11.82 10.37 33.03
C ARG A 724 -12.37 11.76 32.82
N LEU A 725 -13.68 11.79 32.63
CA LEU A 725 -14.53 12.96 32.62
C LEU A 725 -14.52 13.67 33.98
N PHE A 726 -14.58 14.99 33.90
CA PHE A 726 -14.63 15.95 35.01
C PHE A 726 -15.79 15.74 35.95
N GLY A 727 -15.49 15.78 37.24
CA GLY A 727 -16.41 16.11 38.33
C GLY A 727 -15.66 16.83 39.43
N SER A 728 -16.02 18.10 39.60
CA SER A 728 -15.87 19.04 40.73
C SER A 728 -14.55 19.16 41.50
N SER A 729 -14.04 20.40 41.42
CA SER A 729 -13.38 21.22 42.43
C SER A 729 -12.38 20.55 43.38
N ASP A 730 -11.07 20.86 43.16
CA ASP A 730 -10.29 21.55 44.17
C ASP A 730 -8.94 22.02 43.56
N THR A 731 -8.64 23.25 43.90
CA THR A 731 -7.46 24.01 43.55
C THR A 731 -6.20 23.45 44.20
N SER A 732 -5.36 22.81 43.41
CA SER A 732 -3.92 22.79 43.67
C SER A 732 -3.20 22.59 42.35
N THR A 733 -2.54 23.65 41.91
CA THR A 733 -1.66 23.72 40.73
C THR A 733 -0.45 22.81 40.94
N SER A 734 -0.56 21.54 40.61
CA SER A 734 0.60 20.68 40.38
C SER A 734 0.86 20.56 38.89
N ASN A 735 1.92 21.22 38.46
CA ASN A 735 2.42 21.30 37.12
C ASN A 735 2.70 19.87 36.56
N PRO A 736 2.05 19.36 35.49
CA PRO A 736 2.26 18.00 34.99
C PRO A 736 3.61 17.82 34.26
N LEU A 737 4.42 18.86 34.15
CA LEU A 737 5.70 18.87 33.49
C LEU A 737 6.77 17.88 34.02
N PRO A 738 6.89 17.58 35.33
CA PRO A 738 7.91 16.66 35.83
C PRO A 738 7.70 15.20 35.42
N ALA A 739 6.45 14.75 35.34
CA ALA A 739 6.14 13.36 35.02
C ALA A 739 6.32 13.04 33.53
N ILE A 740 6.00 14.00 32.64
CA ILE A 740 6.18 13.87 31.18
C ILE A 740 7.66 13.96 30.83
N TYR A 741 8.39 14.82 31.52
CA TYR A 741 9.84 14.98 31.37
C TYR A 741 10.59 13.73 31.83
N SER A 742 10.17 13.13 32.94
CA SER A 742 10.68 11.86 33.44
C SER A 742 10.39 10.68 32.48
N ALA A 743 9.23 10.65 31.82
CA ALA A 743 8.91 9.65 30.82
C ALA A 743 9.72 9.80 29.54
N ALA A 744 9.90 11.03 29.05
CA ALA A 744 10.73 11.31 27.87
C ALA A 744 12.22 11.03 28.14
N VAL A 745 12.71 11.36 29.32
CA VAL A 745 14.08 11.07 29.77
C VAL A 745 14.28 9.57 30.05
N ARG A 746 13.27 8.86 30.58
CA ARG A 746 13.35 7.40 30.76
C ARG A 746 13.35 6.61 29.44
N VAL A 747 12.67 7.10 28.39
CA VAL A 747 12.81 6.58 27.04
C VAL A 747 14.23 6.79 26.48
N ARG A 748 14.96 7.76 27.02
CA ARG A 748 16.36 8.09 26.68
C ARG A 748 17.39 7.23 27.40
N LEU A 749 17.05 6.64 28.56
CA LEU A 749 18.00 5.93 29.43
C LEU A 749 17.69 4.43 29.59
N LYS A 750 16.72 3.92 28.91
CA LYS A 750 16.40 2.51 28.78
C LYS A 750 16.16 2.20 27.29
#